data_2e35c82c12388f0ebb8e32ba7c51bd8d
#
_entry.id   2e35c82c12388f0ebb8e32ba7c51bd8d
#
_cell.length_a   1.000
_cell.length_b   1.000
_cell.length_c   1.000
_cell.angle_alpha   90.00
_cell.angle_beta   90.00
_cell.angle_gamma   90.00
#
_symmetry.space_group_name_H-M   'P 1'
#
loop_
_entity.id
_entity.type
_entity.pdbx_description
1 polymer ?
#
loop_
_entity_poly.entity_id
_entity_poly.type
_entity_poly.pdbx_seq_one_letter_code
_entity_poly.pdbx_strand_id
1 'polypeptide(L)'
;VAPTVRPGAEARALLDARTALAGAAAAVLAEEEALRRGVVERVEAYRDARLRTELAGIDVERLRETTERNLRLQALQDAGVRTVHDVLDAGPARLEALPGVGPHTARAAVAAADRLAGALRAGFPVRVEPGEDGPLGRGLAALLHRLHGLDLLLTPHRTELADFASTVAVQAAQAAPARSRLSLLLSRPRTRDRARRALASLAGWEPWLARTGLPDVVTRLTAHLAAPRPGPLAVWEAFERDAATYYALLGEVVPGVNAVGHGALPADLVERIEAFPLDTSLLRVRLRGYQAFGARFALNQGRTLLGDEMGLGKTVQAIAVMAHLAARGEDRALVVCPASVVVNWCREVTAHSDLRVHRVHGPGRDAALAAWHREGGVAVTTFETLRHLPLPATADFRATADFPATADFRPAETPPPAVLVVDEAHYVKNPHARRSQGVAAWAEACPRVLLLTGTALLNRVEELLSLTGLLQPELVAALPAHLRLLDAETFRRHIAPVYLRRNLEDVLVELPPRLVVDEWEQLTPAAEHRYREAVASGNLMAMRRADLTVPDPADSAKLERLLEIVEEARDGGQRVVVFSFFRDVVTRVAEQVERLPGVRSYGPITGSVPAAERQEIVDAFSAGEPGAVLVSQIAAGGVGLNVQAASVVVITEPQLVPAVEDQAVGRVHRMGQVRPVQVHRLLTEDSVDERIEELLAGKRQVFDTYARESSLAQGALGAVDVTEGELARRVVAAEQARLGYGPVWDDLEDAAGPAR
;
A
#
# COMPACT_ATOMS: atom_id res chain seq x y z
N VAL A 1 -33.25 -5.54 -42.14
CA VAL A 1 -32.90 -6.21 -43.42
C VAL A 1 -31.45 -5.85 -43.70
N ALA A 2 -30.54 -6.84 -43.74
CA ALA A 2 -29.15 -6.59 -44.05
C ALA A 2 -29.01 -5.95 -45.46
N PRO A 3 -28.20 -4.90 -45.66
CA PRO A 3 -28.01 -4.28 -46.95
C PRO A 3 -27.43 -5.30 -47.94
N THR A 4 -28.09 -5.46 -49.07
CA THR A 4 -27.67 -6.35 -50.14
C THR A 4 -26.48 -5.72 -50.92
N VAL A 5 -25.26 -6.11 -50.61
CA VAL A 5 -24.05 -5.67 -51.31
C VAL A 5 -23.85 -6.47 -52.60
N ARG A 6 -23.69 -5.78 -53.73
CA ARG A 6 -23.50 -6.41 -55.03
C ARG A 6 -22.06 -6.86 -55.25
N PRO A 7 -21.81 -8.10 -55.75
CA PRO A 7 -20.47 -8.53 -56.12
C PRO A 7 -19.82 -7.61 -57.16
N GLY A 8 -18.54 -7.36 -57.01
CA GLY A 8 -17.77 -6.44 -57.85
C GLY A 8 -17.25 -5.21 -57.09
N ALA A 9 -17.47 -4.02 -57.57
CA ALA A 9 -16.90 -2.80 -57.00
C ALA A 9 -17.40 -2.52 -55.57
N GLU A 10 -18.70 -2.69 -55.31
CA GLU A 10 -19.28 -2.48 -53.94
C GLU A 10 -18.70 -3.49 -52.95
N ALA A 11 -18.64 -4.77 -53.36
CA ALA A 11 -18.07 -5.81 -52.50
C ALA A 11 -16.55 -5.59 -52.24
N ARG A 12 -15.82 -5.06 -53.24
CA ARG A 12 -14.39 -4.71 -53.06
C ARG A 12 -14.26 -3.56 -52.06
N ALA A 13 -14.99 -2.49 -52.22
CA ALA A 13 -14.94 -1.35 -51.29
C ALA A 13 -15.29 -1.74 -49.87
N LEU A 14 -16.33 -2.55 -49.64
CA LEU A 14 -16.67 -3.06 -48.31
C LEU A 14 -15.60 -3.94 -47.74
N LEU A 15 -15.07 -4.89 -48.50
CA LEU A 15 -13.99 -5.77 -48.09
C LEU A 15 -12.73 -4.99 -47.70
N ASP A 16 -12.34 -4.01 -48.53
CA ASP A 16 -11.16 -3.20 -48.26
C ASP A 16 -11.33 -2.36 -47.01
N ALA A 17 -12.48 -1.72 -46.83
CA ALA A 17 -12.79 -0.95 -45.59
C ALA A 17 -12.81 -1.82 -44.32
N ARG A 18 -13.46 -3.00 -44.37
CA ARG A 18 -13.54 -3.91 -43.21
C ARG A 18 -12.19 -4.54 -42.89
N THR A 19 -11.44 -4.93 -43.93
CA THR A 19 -10.10 -5.51 -43.76
C THR A 19 -9.11 -4.46 -43.21
N ALA A 20 -9.17 -3.22 -43.67
CA ALA A 20 -8.34 -2.14 -43.14
C ALA A 20 -8.65 -1.86 -41.65
N LEU A 21 -9.93 -1.77 -41.28
CA LEU A 21 -10.33 -1.54 -39.89
C LEU A 21 -9.94 -2.72 -38.98
N ALA A 22 -10.20 -3.96 -39.42
CA ALA A 22 -9.81 -5.16 -38.70
C ALA A 22 -8.30 -5.32 -38.57
N GLY A 23 -7.55 -4.97 -39.64
CA GLY A 23 -6.09 -4.93 -39.65
C GLY A 23 -5.53 -3.90 -38.66
N ALA A 24 -6.11 -2.72 -38.63
CA ALA A 24 -5.72 -1.70 -37.64
C ALA A 24 -6.02 -2.13 -36.19
N ALA A 25 -7.19 -2.74 -35.95
CA ALA A 25 -7.53 -3.30 -34.64
C ALA A 25 -6.55 -4.42 -34.23
N ALA A 26 -6.22 -5.33 -35.14
CA ALA A 26 -5.24 -6.40 -34.89
C ALA A 26 -3.84 -5.85 -34.62
N ALA A 27 -3.42 -4.81 -35.35
CA ALA A 27 -2.13 -4.17 -35.13
C ALA A 27 -2.01 -3.51 -33.75
N VAL A 28 -3.07 -2.88 -33.25
CA VAL A 28 -3.11 -2.34 -31.88
C VAL A 28 -2.93 -3.43 -30.84
N LEU A 29 -3.65 -4.56 -30.99
CA LEU A 29 -3.53 -5.70 -30.06
C LEU A 29 -2.14 -6.35 -30.12
N ALA A 30 -1.54 -6.43 -31.32
CA ALA A 30 -0.20 -6.96 -31.50
C ALA A 30 0.87 -6.05 -30.88
N GLU A 31 0.71 -4.73 -30.96
CA GLU A 31 1.62 -3.77 -30.32
C GLU A 31 1.54 -3.86 -28.80
N GLU A 32 0.33 -4.00 -28.23
CA GLU A 32 0.17 -4.24 -26.81
C GLU A 32 0.93 -5.48 -26.35
N GLU A 33 0.77 -6.59 -27.06
CA GLU A 33 1.46 -7.85 -26.77
C GLU A 33 2.98 -7.71 -26.91
N ALA A 34 3.45 -6.92 -27.87
CA ALA A 34 4.87 -6.62 -28.05
C ALA A 34 5.42 -5.80 -26.87
N LEU A 35 4.67 -4.81 -26.39
CA LEU A 35 5.03 -4.02 -25.21
C LEU A 35 5.09 -4.91 -23.96
N ARG A 36 4.10 -5.78 -23.74
CA ARG A 36 4.08 -6.74 -22.63
C ARG A 36 5.30 -7.68 -22.67
N ARG A 37 5.61 -8.25 -23.84
CA ARG A 37 6.81 -9.08 -23.99
C ARG A 37 8.09 -8.30 -23.72
N GLY A 38 8.22 -7.07 -24.20
CA GLY A 38 9.38 -6.23 -23.95
C GLY A 38 9.59 -5.92 -22.47
N VAL A 39 8.52 -5.78 -21.68
CA VAL A 39 8.58 -5.64 -20.22
C VAL A 39 9.11 -6.94 -19.60
N VAL A 40 8.56 -8.10 -19.97
CA VAL A 40 9.00 -9.41 -19.46
C VAL A 40 10.48 -9.63 -19.76
N GLU A 41 10.91 -9.43 -21.01
CA GLU A 41 12.30 -9.61 -21.45
C GLU A 41 13.29 -8.78 -20.63
N ARG A 42 12.94 -7.53 -20.30
CA ARG A 42 13.82 -6.67 -19.49
C ARG A 42 13.92 -7.13 -18.04
N VAL A 43 12.82 -7.54 -17.45
CA VAL A 43 12.82 -8.06 -16.08
C VAL A 43 13.62 -9.37 -16.00
N GLU A 44 13.43 -10.26 -16.97
CA GLU A 44 14.17 -11.52 -17.00
C GLU A 44 15.68 -11.30 -17.25
N ALA A 45 16.04 -10.36 -18.11
CA ALA A 45 17.44 -9.98 -18.32
C ALA A 45 18.10 -9.46 -17.02
N TYR A 46 17.37 -8.67 -16.24
CA TYR A 46 17.82 -8.23 -14.91
C TYR A 46 17.99 -9.40 -13.94
N ARG A 47 16.98 -10.28 -13.84
CA ARG A 47 17.02 -11.46 -12.97
C ARG A 47 18.20 -12.37 -13.32
N ASP A 48 18.46 -12.58 -14.60
CA ASP A 48 19.58 -13.39 -15.08
C ASP A 48 20.93 -12.77 -14.76
N ALA A 49 21.06 -11.44 -14.92
CA ALA A 49 22.29 -10.74 -14.59
C ALA A 49 22.56 -10.77 -13.08
N ARG A 50 21.53 -10.52 -12.28
CA ARG A 50 21.63 -10.53 -10.80
C ARG A 50 21.95 -11.93 -10.28
N LEU A 51 21.27 -12.94 -10.82
CA LEU A 51 21.48 -14.34 -10.46
C LEU A 51 22.93 -14.78 -10.67
N ARG A 52 23.51 -14.44 -11.83
CA ARG A 52 24.91 -14.74 -12.13
C ARG A 52 25.86 -14.11 -11.12
N THR A 53 25.63 -12.86 -10.77
CA THR A 53 26.45 -12.13 -9.79
C THR A 53 26.37 -12.78 -8.40
N GLU A 54 25.16 -13.08 -7.92
CA GLU A 54 24.96 -13.68 -6.61
C GLU A 54 25.54 -15.11 -6.55
N LEU A 55 25.28 -15.94 -7.57
CA LEU A 55 25.78 -17.31 -7.61
C LEU A 55 27.32 -17.39 -7.70
N ALA A 56 27.96 -16.39 -8.30
CA ALA A 56 29.42 -16.27 -8.34
C ALA A 56 30.02 -15.91 -6.97
N GLY A 57 29.23 -15.33 -6.06
CA GLY A 57 29.62 -15.05 -4.68
C GLY A 57 29.33 -16.18 -3.70
N ILE A 58 28.56 -17.20 -4.10
CA ILE A 58 28.17 -18.29 -3.20
C ILE A 58 29.11 -19.48 -3.35
N ASP A 59 29.75 -19.89 -2.24
CA ASP A 59 30.62 -21.06 -2.22
C ASP A 59 29.84 -22.35 -2.52
N VAL A 60 30.49 -23.27 -3.26
CA VAL A 60 29.92 -24.57 -3.62
C VAL A 60 29.49 -25.41 -2.42
N GLU A 61 30.12 -25.19 -1.25
CA GLU A 61 29.75 -25.90 -0.01
C GLU A 61 28.30 -25.65 0.43
N ARG A 62 27.75 -24.49 0.13
CA ARG A 62 26.36 -24.16 0.44
C ARG A 62 25.33 -25.08 -0.26
N LEU A 63 25.75 -25.81 -1.28
CA LEU A 63 24.88 -26.82 -1.90
C LEU A 63 24.52 -27.98 -0.95
N ARG A 64 25.31 -28.19 0.15
CA ARG A 64 24.95 -29.17 1.19
C ARG A 64 23.68 -28.80 1.94
N GLU A 65 23.42 -27.51 2.09
CA GLU A 65 22.23 -27.01 2.79
C GLU A 65 20.92 -27.24 2.00
N THR A 66 21.05 -27.38 0.67
CA THR A 66 19.88 -27.54 -0.24
C THR A 66 19.55 -28.99 -0.59
N THR A 67 20.24 -29.96 0.03
CA THR A 67 20.02 -31.37 -0.26
C THR A 67 20.12 -32.21 1.04
N GLU A 68 19.18 -33.15 1.20
CA GLU A 68 19.18 -34.13 2.29
C GLU A 68 20.28 -35.20 2.19
N ARG A 69 21.00 -35.24 1.07
CA ARG A 69 22.03 -36.22 0.77
C ARG A 69 23.43 -35.64 0.96
N ASN A 70 24.32 -36.46 1.49
CA ASN A 70 25.71 -36.09 1.69
C ASN A 70 26.45 -35.95 0.35
N LEU A 71 26.49 -34.72 -0.21
CA LEU A 71 27.23 -34.40 -1.42
C LEU A 71 28.73 -34.39 -1.19
N ARG A 72 29.48 -35.22 -1.94
CA ARG A 72 30.95 -35.19 -1.94
C ARG A 72 31.45 -34.05 -2.81
N LEU A 73 31.57 -32.84 -2.26
CA LEU A 73 31.97 -31.64 -2.97
C LEU A 73 33.49 -31.46 -3.10
N GLN A 74 34.28 -32.19 -2.29
CA GLN A 74 35.74 -32.06 -2.27
C GLN A 74 36.37 -32.27 -3.67
N ALA A 75 35.91 -33.26 -4.43
CA ALA A 75 36.42 -33.52 -5.77
C ALA A 75 36.12 -32.37 -6.75
N LEU A 76 35.02 -31.64 -6.55
CA LEU A 76 34.67 -30.45 -7.35
C LEU A 76 35.61 -29.30 -6.96
N GLN A 77 35.84 -29.07 -5.69
CA GLN A 77 36.76 -28.04 -5.20
C GLN A 77 38.22 -28.29 -5.64
N ASP A 78 38.69 -29.53 -5.54
CA ASP A 78 40.02 -29.92 -6.01
C ASP A 78 40.21 -29.72 -7.52
N ALA A 79 39.12 -29.82 -8.30
CA ALA A 79 39.08 -29.54 -9.71
C ALA A 79 38.85 -28.05 -10.07
N GLY A 80 38.80 -27.16 -9.08
CA GLY A 80 38.68 -25.71 -9.29
C GLY A 80 37.29 -25.17 -9.37
N VAL A 81 36.23 -25.98 -9.15
CA VAL A 81 34.83 -25.56 -9.09
C VAL A 81 34.57 -25.03 -7.68
N ARG A 82 34.54 -23.70 -7.52
CA ARG A 82 34.48 -23.03 -6.22
C ARG A 82 33.14 -22.43 -5.88
N THR A 83 32.38 -22.04 -6.89
CA THR A 83 31.11 -21.36 -6.70
C THR A 83 29.93 -22.15 -7.24
N VAL A 84 28.74 -21.81 -6.78
CA VAL A 84 27.50 -22.38 -7.33
C VAL A 84 27.32 -22.02 -8.81
N HIS A 85 27.80 -20.84 -9.21
CA HIS A 85 27.86 -20.44 -10.61
C HIS A 85 28.71 -21.40 -11.47
N ASP A 86 29.90 -21.77 -10.99
CA ASP A 86 30.78 -22.70 -11.70
C ASP A 86 30.11 -24.06 -11.92
N VAL A 87 29.32 -24.54 -10.94
CA VAL A 87 28.57 -25.80 -11.05
C VAL A 87 27.55 -25.75 -12.16
N LEU A 88 26.78 -24.64 -12.26
CA LEU A 88 25.75 -24.46 -13.31
C LEU A 88 26.38 -24.25 -14.68
N ASP A 89 27.46 -23.47 -14.78
CA ASP A 89 28.14 -23.21 -16.05
C ASP A 89 28.82 -24.48 -16.61
N ALA A 90 29.41 -25.29 -15.74
CA ALA A 90 29.97 -26.59 -16.15
C ALA A 90 28.91 -27.57 -16.62
N GLY A 91 27.76 -27.59 -15.97
CA GLY A 91 26.72 -28.56 -16.24
C GLY A 91 27.12 -30.00 -15.94
N PRO A 92 26.17 -30.96 -15.98
CA PRO A 92 26.42 -32.32 -15.50
C PRO A 92 27.51 -33.08 -16.30
N ALA A 93 27.60 -32.86 -17.62
CA ALA A 93 28.55 -33.58 -18.48
C ALA A 93 30.02 -33.16 -18.24
N ARG A 94 30.29 -31.85 -18.04
CA ARG A 94 31.66 -31.39 -17.72
C ARG A 94 32.05 -31.76 -16.31
N LEU A 95 31.11 -31.71 -15.35
CA LEU A 95 31.39 -32.11 -13.97
C LEU A 95 31.70 -33.60 -13.86
N GLU A 96 31.02 -34.46 -14.63
CA GLU A 96 31.25 -35.91 -14.69
C GLU A 96 32.64 -36.25 -15.28
N ALA A 97 33.17 -35.39 -16.14
CA ALA A 97 34.50 -35.54 -16.71
C ALA A 97 35.64 -35.20 -15.73
N LEU A 98 35.34 -34.62 -14.55
CA LEU A 98 36.32 -34.27 -13.53
C LEU A 98 36.77 -35.50 -12.75
N PRO A 99 38.08 -35.60 -12.41
CA PRO A 99 38.61 -36.73 -11.61
C PRO A 99 37.88 -36.85 -10.27
N GLY A 100 37.37 -38.04 -9.94
CA GLY A 100 36.69 -38.30 -8.67
C GLY A 100 35.25 -37.87 -8.58
N VAL A 101 34.65 -37.29 -9.65
CA VAL A 101 33.26 -36.92 -9.72
C VAL A 101 32.46 -37.97 -10.52
N GLY A 102 31.59 -38.70 -9.85
CA GLY A 102 30.72 -39.66 -10.53
C GLY A 102 29.44 -39.04 -11.11
N PRO A 103 28.76 -39.75 -12.05
CA PRO A 103 27.53 -39.24 -12.68
C PRO A 103 26.44 -38.85 -11.72
N HIS A 104 26.35 -39.56 -10.58
CA HIS A 104 25.35 -39.27 -9.55
C HIS A 104 25.67 -37.96 -8.81
N THR A 105 26.96 -37.77 -8.45
CA THR A 105 27.41 -36.54 -7.76
C THR A 105 27.26 -35.32 -8.66
N ALA A 106 27.64 -35.41 -9.95
CA ALA A 106 27.49 -34.34 -10.93
C ALA A 106 26.01 -33.90 -11.08
N ARG A 107 25.11 -34.85 -11.30
CA ARG A 107 23.67 -34.57 -11.42
C ARG A 107 23.06 -34.02 -10.13
N ALA A 108 23.44 -34.54 -8.97
CA ALA A 108 22.93 -34.08 -7.70
C ALA A 108 23.43 -32.65 -7.36
N ALA A 109 24.69 -32.33 -7.69
CA ALA A 109 25.25 -30.98 -7.51
C ALA A 109 24.52 -29.96 -8.40
N VAL A 110 24.30 -30.27 -9.69
CA VAL A 110 23.56 -29.38 -10.60
C VAL A 110 22.10 -29.22 -10.13
N ALA A 111 21.41 -30.28 -9.74
CA ALA A 111 20.06 -30.20 -9.25
C ALA A 111 19.93 -29.39 -7.93
N ALA A 112 20.94 -29.44 -7.06
CA ALA A 112 21.01 -28.60 -5.86
C ALA A 112 21.25 -27.13 -6.23
N ALA A 113 22.17 -26.88 -7.17
CA ALA A 113 22.45 -25.55 -7.69
C ALA A 113 21.24 -24.92 -8.40
N ASP A 114 20.51 -25.70 -9.21
CA ASP A 114 19.27 -25.25 -9.86
C ASP A 114 18.17 -24.87 -8.85
N ARG A 115 18.00 -25.65 -7.78
CA ARG A 115 17.05 -25.32 -6.71
C ARG A 115 17.42 -24.02 -6.00
N LEU A 116 18.70 -23.84 -5.68
CA LEU A 116 19.20 -22.61 -5.04
C LEU A 116 19.03 -21.42 -5.99
N ALA A 117 19.40 -21.58 -7.25
CA ALA A 117 19.22 -20.56 -8.29
C ALA A 117 17.75 -20.17 -8.48
N GLY A 118 16.85 -21.15 -8.50
CA GLY A 118 15.40 -20.92 -8.59
C GLY A 118 14.86 -20.13 -7.39
N ALA A 119 15.29 -20.49 -6.18
CA ALA A 119 14.88 -19.78 -4.97
C ALA A 119 15.39 -18.34 -4.93
N LEU A 120 16.68 -18.12 -5.27
CA LEU A 120 17.26 -16.79 -5.35
C LEU A 120 16.58 -15.92 -6.42
N ARG A 121 16.37 -16.48 -7.63
CA ARG A 121 15.74 -15.76 -8.75
C ARG A 121 14.33 -15.27 -8.39
N ALA A 122 13.56 -16.06 -7.69
CA ALA A 122 12.22 -15.69 -7.24
C ALA A 122 12.23 -14.55 -6.20
N GLY A 123 13.30 -14.45 -5.41
CA GLY A 123 13.45 -13.44 -4.35
C GLY A 123 14.04 -12.10 -4.79
N PHE A 124 14.48 -11.94 -6.06
CA PHE A 124 15.07 -10.67 -6.49
C PHE A 124 14.03 -9.55 -6.60
N PRO A 125 14.19 -8.45 -5.84
CA PRO A 125 13.30 -7.30 -5.95
C PRO A 125 13.46 -6.63 -7.31
N VAL A 126 12.32 -6.31 -7.94
CA VAL A 126 12.29 -5.57 -9.21
C VAL A 126 11.95 -4.12 -8.91
N ARG A 127 12.97 -3.26 -8.91
CA ARG A 127 12.83 -1.82 -8.71
C ARG A 127 13.18 -1.07 -9.97
N VAL A 128 12.33 -0.15 -10.39
CA VAL A 128 12.63 0.74 -11.54
C VAL A 128 13.51 1.89 -11.04
N GLU A 129 14.71 2.02 -11.60
CA GLU A 129 15.73 2.98 -11.14
C GLU A 129 15.89 4.15 -12.12
N PRO A 130 15.95 5.41 -11.62
CA PRO A 130 15.89 6.61 -12.46
C PRO A 130 17.15 6.89 -13.28
N GLY A 131 18.29 6.42 -12.85
CA GLY A 131 19.61 6.91 -13.29
C GLY A 131 20.36 6.01 -14.26
N GLU A 132 19.96 4.76 -14.45
CA GLU A 132 20.77 3.77 -15.13
C GLU A 132 20.23 3.31 -16.48
N ASP A 133 21.15 3.03 -17.43
CA ASP A 133 20.87 2.36 -18.69
C ASP A 133 20.72 0.82 -18.54
N GLY A 134 20.59 0.36 -17.29
CA GLY A 134 20.37 -1.04 -16.94
C GLY A 134 18.98 -1.58 -17.36
N PRO A 135 18.75 -2.91 -17.23
CA PRO A 135 17.49 -3.53 -17.65
C PRO A 135 16.26 -2.93 -16.96
N LEU A 136 16.37 -2.50 -15.70
CA LEU A 136 15.29 -1.89 -14.90
C LEU A 136 15.26 -0.36 -14.97
N GLY A 137 16.15 0.27 -15.76
CA GLY A 137 16.26 1.72 -15.86
C GLY A 137 15.22 2.35 -16.80
N ARG A 138 15.66 3.46 -17.43
CA ARG A 138 14.83 4.31 -18.32
C ARG A 138 14.05 3.54 -19.39
N GLY A 139 14.63 2.48 -19.94
CA GLY A 139 13.97 1.68 -20.96
C GLY A 139 12.76 0.89 -20.47
N LEU A 140 12.79 0.38 -19.22
CA LEU A 140 11.64 -0.28 -18.62
C LEU A 140 10.55 0.75 -18.28
N ALA A 141 10.92 1.88 -17.69
CA ALA A 141 9.98 2.97 -17.41
C ALA A 141 9.26 3.44 -18.70
N ALA A 142 9.99 3.56 -19.82
CA ALA A 142 9.40 3.95 -21.11
C ALA A 142 8.42 2.90 -21.66
N LEU A 143 8.73 1.61 -21.53
CA LEU A 143 7.81 0.54 -21.93
C LEU A 143 6.54 0.52 -21.07
N LEU A 144 6.68 0.63 -19.75
CA LEU A 144 5.57 0.70 -18.83
C LEU A 144 4.69 1.94 -19.11
N HIS A 145 5.30 3.09 -19.37
CA HIS A 145 4.58 4.32 -19.71
C HIS A 145 3.75 4.15 -20.98
N ARG A 146 4.31 3.59 -22.04
CA ARG A 146 3.59 3.31 -23.29
C ARG A 146 2.47 2.29 -23.08
N LEU A 147 2.76 1.21 -22.38
CA LEU A 147 1.79 0.17 -22.09
C LEU A 147 0.64 0.73 -21.24
N HIS A 148 0.92 1.54 -20.23
CA HIS A 148 -0.10 2.19 -19.40
C HIS A 148 -0.99 3.11 -20.22
N GLY A 149 -0.41 3.99 -21.05
CA GLY A 149 -1.19 4.89 -21.91
C GLY A 149 -2.08 4.16 -22.92
N LEU A 150 -1.55 3.09 -23.53
CA LEU A 150 -2.33 2.24 -24.43
C LEU A 150 -3.46 1.51 -23.70
N ASP A 151 -3.17 0.97 -22.55
CA ASP A 151 -4.09 0.16 -21.75
C ASP A 151 -5.29 0.95 -21.25
N LEU A 152 -5.12 2.21 -20.85
CA LEU A 152 -6.22 3.12 -20.49
C LEU A 152 -7.27 3.27 -21.60
N LEU A 153 -6.82 3.29 -22.85
CA LEU A 153 -7.69 3.43 -24.01
C LEU A 153 -8.22 2.09 -24.54
N LEU A 154 -7.47 1.03 -24.38
CA LEU A 154 -7.75 -0.28 -24.96
C LEU A 154 -8.64 -1.15 -24.07
N THR A 155 -8.45 -1.12 -22.75
CA THR A 155 -9.14 -2.02 -21.80
C THR A 155 -10.65 -2.05 -21.97
N PRO A 156 -11.39 -0.91 -22.12
CA PRO A 156 -12.84 -0.92 -22.28
C PRO A 156 -13.32 -1.60 -23.57
N HIS A 157 -12.43 -1.73 -24.57
CA HIS A 157 -12.77 -2.17 -25.94
C HIS A 157 -12.01 -3.43 -26.38
N ARG A 158 -11.13 -3.99 -25.52
CA ARG A 158 -10.23 -5.10 -25.88
C ARG A 158 -10.97 -6.29 -26.46
N THR A 159 -11.99 -6.79 -25.80
CA THR A 159 -12.76 -7.95 -26.22
C THR A 159 -13.46 -7.68 -27.55
N GLU A 160 -14.11 -6.54 -27.68
CA GLU A 160 -14.81 -6.13 -28.91
C GLU A 160 -13.84 -6.01 -30.11
N LEU A 161 -12.65 -5.45 -29.89
CA LEU A 161 -11.63 -5.32 -30.92
C LEU A 161 -11.08 -6.70 -31.36
N ALA A 162 -10.83 -7.59 -30.40
CA ALA A 162 -10.32 -8.95 -30.69
C ALA A 162 -11.34 -9.78 -31.46
N ASP A 163 -12.60 -9.76 -31.02
CA ASP A 163 -13.71 -10.46 -31.68
C ASP A 163 -13.96 -9.93 -33.07
N PHE A 164 -14.00 -8.61 -33.22
CA PHE A 164 -14.15 -7.95 -34.52
C PHE A 164 -13.01 -8.30 -35.46
N ALA A 165 -11.77 -8.13 -35.04
CA ALA A 165 -10.58 -8.37 -35.86
C ALA A 165 -10.52 -9.83 -36.36
N SER A 166 -10.71 -10.79 -35.45
CA SER A 166 -10.65 -12.21 -35.77
C SER A 166 -11.79 -12.65 -36.67
N THR A 167 -13.00 -12.22 -36.37
CA THR A 167 -14.21 -12.61 -37.15
C THR A 167 -14.17 -12.00 -38.55
N VAL A 168 -13.84 -10.72 -38.66
CA VAL A 168 -13.76 -10.04 -39.97
C VAL A 168 -12.65 -10.63 -40.82
N ALA A 169 -11.49 -11.00 -40.28
CA ALA A 169 -10.41 -11.65 -41.00
C ALA A 169 -10.89 -12.95 -41.67
N VAL A 170 -11.60 -13.80 -40.93
CA VAL A 170 -12.16 -15.06 -41.47
C VAL A 170 -13.24 -14.78 -42.55
N GLN A 171 -14.16 -13.85 -42.26
CA GLN A 171 -15.23 -13.49 -43.19
C GLN A 171 -14.66 -12.86 -44.49
N ALA A 172 -13.68 -11.98 -44.38
CA ALA A 172 -13.02 -11.35 -45.53
C ALA A 172 -12.30 -12.36 -46.44
N ALA A 173 -11.61 -13.34 -45.86
CA ALA A 173 -10.99 -14.43 -46.62
C ALA A 173 -12.04 -15.26 -47.36
N GLN A 174 -13.17 -15.57 -46.72
CA GLN A 174 -14.26 -16.33 -47.35
C GLN A 174 -15.00 -15.50 -48.42
N ALA A 175 -15.11 -14.19 -48.26
CA ALA A 175 -15.78 -13.30 -49.19
C ALA A 175 -14.88 -12.85 -50.35
N ALA A 176 -13.58 -13.13 -50.31
CA ALA A 176 -12.58 -12.70 -51.35
C ALA A 176 -13.03 -12.95 -52.80
N PRO A 177 -13.63 -14.07 -53.17
CA PRO A 177 -14.13 -14.29 -54.52
C PRO A 177 -15.17 -13.26 -55.01
N ALA A 178 -15.92 -12.62 -54.07
CA ALA A 178 -16.92 -11.62 -54.42
C ALA A 178 -16.33 -10.25 -54.83
N ARG A 179 -15.03 -10.04 -54.70
CA ARG A 179 -14.31 -8.84 -55.20
C ARG A 179 -14.43 -8.66 -56.73
N SER A 180 -14.71 -9.74 -57.49
CA SER A 180 -14.90 -9.71 -58.91
C SER A 180 -16.09 -10.60 -59.28
N ARG A 181 -16.96 -10.06 -60.16
CA ARG A 181 -18.12 -10.82 -60.68
C ARG A 181 -17.68 -12.07 -61.43
N LEU A 182 -16.59 -11.97 -62.22
CA LEU A 182 -15.98 -13.09 -62.94
C LEU A 182 -15.42 -14.15 -62.02
N SER A 183 -14.65 -13.74 -61.02
CA SER A 183 -14.08 -14.64 -60.01
C SER A 183 -15.15 -15.40 -59.25
N LEU A 184 -16.22 -14.73 -58.88
CA LEU A 184 -17.34 -15.35 -58.18
C LEU A 184 -18.08 -16.32 -59.11
N LEU A 185 -18.28 -15.98 -60.39
CA LEU A 185 -18.94 -16.82 -61.38
C LEU A 185 -18.17 -18.12 -61.65
N LEU A 186 -16.84 -18.03 -61.76
CA LEU A 186 -15.94 -19.15 -62.00
C LEU A 186 -15.71 -20.01 -60.74
N SER A 187 -16.15 -19.58 -59.56
CA SER A 187 -16.01 -20.31 -58.31
C SER A 187 -16.98 -21.51 -58.27
N ARG A 188 -16.53 -22.60 -57.56
CA ARG A 188 -17.42 -23.77 -57.30
C ARG A 188 -18.67 -23.35 -56.58
N PRO A 189 -19.85 -23.99 -56.77
CA PRO A 189 -21.13 -23.58 -56.13
C PRO A 189 -21.02 -23.36 -54.63
N ARG A 190 -20.42 -24.31 -53.92
CA ARG A 190 -20.20 -24.19 -52.42
C ARG A 190 -19.33 -22.98 -52.05
N THR A 191 -18.30 -22.67 -52.82
CA THR A 191 -17.43 -21.50 -52.59
C THR A 191 -18.20 -20.18 -52.86
N ARG A 192 -18.98 -20.17 -53.91
CA ARG A 192 -19.84 -19.03 -54.28
C ARG A 192 -20.87 -18.68 -53.22
N ASP A 193 -21.55 -19.70 -52.69
CA ASP A 193 -22.54 -19.53 -51.63
C ASP A 193 -21.90 -19.12 -50.31
N ARG A 194 -20.73 -19.66 -50.01
CA ARG A 194 -19.92 -19.22 -48.81
C ARG A 194 -19.50 -17.75 -48.96
N ALA A 195 -19.02 -17.36 -50.14
CA ALA A 195 -18.58 -15.97 -50.38
C ALA A 195 -19.75 -14.98 -50.29
N ARG A 196 -20.93 -15.35 -50.79
CA ARG A 196 -22.13 -14.49 -50.66
C ARG A 196 -22.58 -14.34 -49.22
N ARG A 197 -22.61 -15.42 -48.48
CA ARG A 197 -22.96 -15.39 -47.02
C ARG A 197 -21.96 -14.57 -46.23
N ALA A 198 -20.70 -14.74 -46.47
CA ALA A 198 -19.62 -13.96 -45.83
C ALA A 198 -19.73 -12.47 -46.15
N LEU A 199 -20.02 -12.12 -47.44
CA LEU A 199 -20.23 -10.73 -47.83
C LEU A 199 -21.44 -10.11 -47.13
N ALA A 200 -22.56 -10.83 -47.03
CA ALA A 200 -23.74 -10.37 -46.30
C ALA A 200 -23.43 -10.19 -44.80
N SER A 201 -22.67 -11.10 -44.22
CA SER A 201 -22.21 -11.00 -42.83
C SER A 201 -21.34 -9.76 -42.60
N LEU A 202 -20.37 -9.47 -43.50
CA LEU A 202 -19.55 -8.26 -43.47
C LEU A 202 -20.35 -6.97 -43.56
N ALA A 203 -21.39 -6.96 -44.40
CA ALA A 203 -22.34 -5.83 -44.48
C ALA A 203 -23.16 -5.66 -43.19
N GLY A 204 -23.48 -6.77 -42.53
CA GLY A 204 -24.23 -6.80 -41.28
C GLY A 204 -23.48 -6.17 -40.07
N TRP A 205 -22.18 -5.94 -40.15
CA TRP A 205 -21.43 -5.23 -39.10
C TRP A 205 -21.74 -3.71 -39.04
N GLU A 206 -22.28 -3.09 -40.09
CA GLU A 206 -22.48 -1.63 -40.15
C GLU A 206 -23.27 -1.06 -38.96
N PRO A 207 -24.46 -1.61 -38.61
CA PRO A 207 -25.23 -1.08 -37.48
C PRO A 207 -24.53 -1.26 -36.12
N TRP A 208 -23.74 -2.33 -36.00
CA TRP A 208 -22.99 -2.58 -34.77
C TRP A 208 -21.82 -1.60 -34.65
N LEU A 209 -21.05 -1.37 -35.71
CA LEU A 209 -19.95 -0.39 -35.74
C LEU A 209 -20.44 1.03 -35.48
N ALA A 210 -21.60 1.42 -36.05
CA ALA A 210 -22.17 2.72 -35.79
C ALA A 210 -22.63 2.89 -34.33
N ARG A 211 -23.14 1.83 -33.71
CA ARG A 211 -23.58 1.85 -32.31
C ARG A 211 -22.42 1.85 -31.34
N THR A 212 -21.36 1.06 -31.56
CA THR A 212 -20.21 0.93 -30.67
C THR A 212 -19.18 2.04 -30.86
N GLY A 213 -19.19 2.76 -31.97
CA GLY A 213 -18.16 3.75 -32.29
C GLY A 213 -16.76 3.15 -32.49
N LEU A 214 -16.65 1.84 -32.76
CA LEU A 214 -15.37 1.13 -32.87
C LEU A 214 -14.38 1.76 -33.86
N PRO A 215 -14.81 2.28 -35.03
CA PRO A 215 -13.90 2.97 -35.95
C PRO A 215 -13.18 4.18 -35.32
N ASP A 216 -13.90 4.97 -34.52
CA ASP A 216 -13.32 6.11 -33.81
C ASP A 216 -12.36 5.65 -32.69
N VAL A 217 -12.70 4.56 -32.02
CA VAL A 217 -11.82 3.93 -31.00
C VAL A 217 -10.52 3.48 -31.67
N VAL A 218 -10.56 2.74 -32.78
CA VAL A 218 -9.38 2.30 -33.52
C VAL A 218 -8.56 3.49 -34.00
N THR A 219 -9.21 4.55 -34.47
CA THR A 219 -8.53 5.77 -34.92
C THR A 219 -7.77 6.44 -33.75
N ARG A 220 -8.38 6.57 -32.58
CA ARG A 220 -7.73 7.12 -31.39
C ARG A 220 -6.57 6.27 -30.92
N LEU A 221 -6.72 4.94 -30.89
CA LEU A 221 -5.66 4.00 -30.50
C LEU A 221 -4.47 4.06 -31.47
N THR A 222 -4.72 4.07 -32.76
CA THR A 222 -3.66 4.20 -33.78
C THR A 222 -2.96 5.55 -33.72
N ALA A 223 -3.70 6.64 -33.49
CA ALA A 223 -3.11 7.96 -33.30
C ALA A 223 -2.24 8.01 -32.02
N HIS A 224 -2.69 7.38 -30.93
CA HIS A 224 -1.91 7.28 -29.71
C HIS A 224 -0.58 6.52 -29.94
N LEU A 225 -0.62 5.41 -30.67
CA LEU A 225 0.59 4.64 -30.99
C LEU A 225 1.56 5.38 -31.92
N ALA A 226 1.04 6.22 -32.81
CA ALA A 226 1.83 7.04 -33.75
C ALA A 226 2.34 8.34 -33.10
N ALA A 227 1.85 8.73 -31.92
CA ALA A 227 2.27 9.95 -31.24
C ALA A 227 3.79 9.95 -30.93
N PRO A 228 4.45 11.13 -30.97
CA PRO A 228 5.85 11.25 -30.56
C PRO A 228 6.09 10.70 -29.18
N ARG A 229 7.18 9.98 -29.00
CA ARG A 229 7.55 9.43 -27.68
C ARG A 229 7.94 10.57 -26.75
N PRO A 230 7.40 10.63 -25.52
CA PRO A 230 7.84 11.61 -24.54
C PRO A 230 9.32 11.40 -24.21
N GLY A 231 10.01 12.49 -23.89
CA GLY A 231 11.41 12.43 -23.49
C GLY A 231 11.60 11.68 -22.16
N PRO A 232 12.82 11.19 -21.89
CA PRO A 232 13.11 10.40 -20.69
C PRO A 232 12.71 11.08 -19.37
N LEU A 233 12.88 12.39 -19.27
CA LEU A 233 12.51 13.17 -18.09
C LEU A 233 10.99 13.17 -17.88
N ALA A 234 10.20 13.42 -18.91
CA ALA A 234 8.75 13.42 -18.83
C ALA A 234 8.18 12.03 -18.50
N VAL A 235 8.81 10.96 -19.00
CA VAL A 235 8.47 9.58 -18.63
C VAL A 235 8.73 9.34 -17.15
N TRP A 236 9.88 9.82 -16.66
CA TRP A 236 10.25 9.64 -15.26
C TRP A 236 9.32 10.42 -14.34
N GLU A 237 9.01 11.67 -14.63
CA GLU A 237 8.06 12.48 -13.88
C GLU A 237 6.65 11.83 -13.82
N ALA A 238 6.21 11.24 -14.96
CA ALA A 238 4.95 10.51 -14.99
C ALA A 238 5.00 9.25 -14.11
N PHE A 239 6.12 8.53 -14.13
CA PHE A 239 6.35 7.37 -13.28
C PHE A 239 6.39 7.75 -11.79
N GLU A 240 7.13 8.79 -11.39
CA GLU A 240 7.20 9.27 -10.00
C GLU A 240 5.82 9.69 -9.47
N ARG A 241 5.01 10.30 -10.33
CA ARG A 241 3.68 10.79 -9.95
C ARG A 241 2.70 9.66 -9.63
N ASP A 242 2.82 8.53 -10.31
CA ASP A 242 1.88 7.40 -10.20
C ASP A 242 2.58 6.03 -10.21
N ALA A 243 3.68 5.91 -9.48
CA ALA A 243 4.48 4.69 -9.42
C ALA A 243 3.66 3.48 -8.97
N ALA A 244 2.64 3.68 -8.13
CA ALA A 244 1.77 2.60 -7.67
C ALA A 244 1.06 1.90 -8.84
N THR A 245 0.52 2.65 -9.79
CA THR A 245 -0.15 2.11 -10.99
C THR A 245 0.85 1.40 -11.92
N TYR A 246 2.05 1.97 -12.11
CA TYR A 246 3.08 1.33 -12.92
C TYR A 246 3.57 0.01 -12.34
N TYR A 247 3.76 -0.06 -11.02
CA TYR A 247 4.13 -1.32 -10.36
C TYR A 247 2.97 -2.32 -10.32
N ALA A 248 1.72 -1.88 -10.25
CA ALA A 248 0.57 -2.77 -10.40
C ALA A 248 0.54 -3.40 -11.80
N LEU A 249 0.74 -2.58 -12.85
CA LEU A 249 0.84 -3.03 -14.23
C LEU A 249 2.03 -4.00 -14.44
N LEU A 250 3.19 -3.67 -13.86
CA LEU A 250 4.37 -4.55 -13.90
C LEU A 250 4.08 -5.92 -13.31
N GLY A 251 3.42 -5.98 -12.15
CA GLY A 251 3.06 -7.24 -11.50
C GLY A 251 1.97 -8.04 -12.24
N GLU A 252 1.11 -7.37 -13.02
CA GLU A 252 0.17 -8.03 -13.92
C GLU A 252 0.88 -8.68 -15.12
N VAL A 253 1.90 -7.99 -15.66
CA VAL A 253 2.63 -8.43 -16.85
C VAL A 253 3.67 -9.49 -16.52
N VAL A 254 4.33 -9.38 -15.36
CA VAL A 254 5.42 -10.27 -14.93
C VAL A 254 5.04 -11.01 -13.68
N PRO A 255 4.64 -12.28 -13.77
CA PRO A 255 4.30 -13.10 -12.60
C PRO A 255 5.45 -13.15 -11.57
N GLY A 256 5.11 -13.05 -10.29
CA GLY A 256 6.06 -13.15 -9.19
C GLY A 256 6.90 -11.89 -8.93
N VAL A 257 6.64 -10.78 -9.61
CA VAL A 257 7.25 -9.47 -9.28
C VAL A 257 6.60 -8.85 -8.05
N ASN A 258 5.29 -9.00 -7.92
CA ASN A 258 4.56 -8.57 -6.73
C ASN A 258 4.39 -9.76 -5.78
N ALA A 259 5.03 -9.71 -4.63
CA ALA A 259 4.74 -10.67 -3.58
C ALA A 259 3.25 -10.55 -3.17
N VAL A 260 2.52 -11.67 -3.19
CA VAL A 260 1.11 -11.64 -2.79
C VAL A 260 0.97 -11.44 -1.28
N GLY A 261 1.98 -11.81 -0.52
CA GLY A 261 2.03 -11.64 0.93
C GLY A 261 0.76 -12.19 1.60
N HIS A 262 0.76 -13.51 1.87
CA HIS A 262 -0.42 -14.16 2.47
C HIS A 262 -0.50 -13.96 4.00
N GLY A 263 0.49 -13.24 4.58
CA GLY A 263 0.63 -13.15 6.03
C GLY A 263 0.85 -14.53 6.66
N ALA A 264 0.41 -14.70 7.89
CA ALA A 264 0.51 -15.97 8.62
C ALA A 264 -0.76 -16.86 8.44
N LEU A 265 -1.40 -16.82 7.26
CA LEU A 265 -2.61 -17.61 7.00
C LEU A 265 -2.26 -19.07 6.67
N PRO A 266 -3.09 -20.03 7.10
CA PRO A 266 -2.99 -21.44 6.68
C PRO A 266 -3.17 -21.62 5.17
N ALA A 267 -2.47 -22.60 4.58
CA ALA A 267 -2.44 -22.79 3.12
C ALA A 267 -3.83 -23.12 2.53
N ASP A 268 -4.66 -23.88 3.22
CA ASP A 268 -6.01 -24.20 2.81
C ASP A 268 -6.94 -22.97 2.77
N LEU A 269 -6.72 -22.03 3.67
CA LEU A 269 -7.43 -20.75 3.69
C LEU A 269 -6.96 -19.86 2.54
N VAL A 270 -5.65 -19.82 2.30
CA VAL A 270 -5.06 -19.04 1.19
C VAL A 270 -5.65 -19.51 -0.14
N GLU A 271 -5.67 -20.82 -0.41
CA GLU A 271 -6.22 -21.38 -1.65
C GLU A 271 -7.70 -20.99 -1.87
N ARG A 272 -8.52 -21.05 -0.83
CA ARG A 272 -9.93 -20.62 -0.91
C ARG A 272 -10.09 -19.13 -1.20
N ILE A 273 -9.23 -18.29 -0.60
CA ILE A 273 -9.25 -16.83 -0.81
C ILE A 273 -8.81 -16.51 -2.24
N GLU A 274 -7.75 -17.13 -2.74
CA GLU A 274 -7.27 -16.93 -4.11
C GLU A 274 -8.29 -17.34 -5.17
N ALA A 275 -9.03 -18.41 -4.91
CA ALA A 275 -10.10 -18.87 -5.79
C ALA A 275 -11.34 -17.97 -5.80
N PHE A 276 -11.47 -17.04 -4.84
CA PHE A 276 -12.64 -16.14 -4.77
C PHE A 276 -12.66 -15.16 -5.96
N PRO A 277 -13.75 -15.08 -6.75
CA PRO A 277 -13.84 -14.17 -7.89
C PRO A 277 -14.06 -12.74 -7.42
N LEU A 278 -13.09 -11.85 -7.64
CA LEU A 278 -13.17 -10.43 -7.32
C LEU A 278 -13.60 -9.64 -8.58
N ASP A 279 -14.78 -9.04 -8.52
CA ASP A 279 -15.25 -8.12 -9.57
C ASP A 279 -14.65 -6.73 -9.34
N THR A 280 -13.90 -6.24 -10.32
CA THR A 280 -13.20 -4.95 -10.30
C THR A 280 -13.78 -3.95 -11.30
N SER A 281 -14.94 -4.25 -11.90
CA SER A 281 -15.53 -3.45 -12.99
C SER A 281 -15.85 -2.00 -12.60
N LEU A 282 -16.13 -1.74 -11.31
CA LEU A 282 -16.37 -0.40 -10.77
C LEU A 282 -15.12 0.26 -10.18
N LEU A 283 -13.93 -0.34 -10.31
CA LEU A 283 -12.67 0.27 -9.88
C LEU A 283 -12.03 1.05 -11.02
N ARG A 284 -11.50 2.23 -10.68
CA ARG A 284 -10.67 3.05 -11.56
C ARG A 284 -9.17 2.84 -11.33
N VAL A 285 -8.83 2.12 -10.27
CA VAL A 285 -7.45 1.82 -9.87
C VAL A 285 -7.14 0.34 -10.08
N ARG A 286 -5.90 0.04 -10.47
CA ARG A 286 -5.39 -1.33 -10.51
C ARG A 286 -4.97 -1.76 -9.11
N LEU A 287 -5.47 -2.92 -8.70
CA LEU A 287 -5.06 -3.53 -7.45
C LEU A 287 -3.73 -4.25 -7.62
N ARG A 288 -2.86 -4.13 -6.65
CA ARG A 288 -1.70 -5.03 -6.53
C ARG A 288 -2.16 -6.41 -6.05
N GLY A 289 -1.36 -7.44 -6.30
CA GLY A 289 -1.68 -8.81 -5.92
C GLY A 289 -2.11 -8.94 -4.46
N TYR A 290 -1.35 -8.34 -3.53
CA TYR A 290 -1.67 -8.36 -2.11
C TYR A 290 -2.94 -7.56 -1.76
N GLN A 291 -3.25 -6.47 -2.49
CA GLN A 291 -4.48 -5.70 -2.28
C GLN A 291 -5.69 -6.48 -2.75
N ALA A 292 -5.59 -7.13 -3.91
CA ALA A 292 -6.63 -8.02 -4.41
C ALA A 292 -6.86 -9.19 -3.46
N PHE A 293 -5.79 -9.76 -2.89
CA PHE A 293 -5.88 -10.81 -1.88
C PHE A 293 -6.58 -10.33 -0.62
N GLY A 294 -6.23 -9.14 -0.08
CA GLY A 294 -6.88 -8.56 1.09
C GLY A 294 -8.37 -8.28 0.88
N ALA A 295 -8.76 -7.78 -0.29
CA ALA A 295 -10.17 -7.60 -0.64
C ALA A 295 -10.92 -8.96 -0.73
N ARG A 296 -10.31 -9.97 -1.36
CA ARG A 296 -10.86 -11.35 -1.41
C ARG A 296 -10.98 -11.97 -0.02
N PHE A 297 -9.98 -11.77 0.85
CA PHE A 297 -10.02 -12.21 2.25
C PHE A 297 -11.24 -11.61 2.97
N ALA A 298 -11.43 -10.28 2.87
CA ALA A 298 -12.55 -9.59 3.51
C ALA A 298 -13.90 -10.09 2.98
N LEU A 299 -14.03 -10.31 1.68
CA LEU A 299 -15.27 -10.80 1.05
C LEU A 299 -15.55 -12.28 1.39
N ASN A 300 -14.52 -13.12 1.37
CA ASN A 300 -14.64 -14.56 1.64
C ASN A 300 -15.01 -14.84 3.12
N GLN A 301 -14.38 -14.11 4.05
CA GLN A 301 -14.59 -14.29 5.49
C GLN A 301 -15.78 -13.48 6.03
N GLY A 302 -16.16 -12.40 5.37
CA GLY A 302 -17.30 -11.55 5.71
C GLY A 302 -17.07 -10.62 6.89
N ARG A 303 -16.46 -11.05 7.99
CA ARG A 303 -16.22 -10.25 9.20
C ARG A 303 -14.75 -10.32 9.56
N THR A 304 -13.99 -9.26 9.24
CA THR A 304 -12.53 -9.31 9.22
C THR A 304 -11.87 -8.05 9.74
N LEU A 305 -10.63 -8.21 10.19
CA LEU A 305 -9.71 -7.17 10.60
C LEU A 305 -8.48 -7.19 9.66
N LEU A 306 -8.31 -6.13 8.87
CA LEU A 306 -7.09 -5.89 8.10
C LEU A 306 -6.12 -5.06 8.93
N GLY A 307 -5.10 -5.73 9.44
CA GLY A 307 -4.03 -5.16 10.25
C GLY A 307 -2.76 -4.86 9.47
N ASP A 308 -2.86 -4.69 8.16
CA ASP A 308 -1.74 -4.36 7.28
C ASP A 308 -0.99 -3.13 7.77
N GLU A 309 0.33 -3.13 7.63
CA GLU A 309 1.15 -1.98 7.98
C GLU A 309 0.71 -0.71 7.24
N MET A 310 1.01 0.45 7.79
CA MET A 310 0.70 1.73 7.15
C MET A 310 1.38 1.83 5.79
N GLY A 311 0.69 2.46 4.82
CA GLY A 311 1.23 2.58 3.45
C GLY A 311 0.86 1.43 2.50
N LEU A 312 0.28 0.31 2.97
CA LEU A 312 -0.16 -0.82 2.14
C LEU A 312 -1.52 -0.60 1.45
N GLY A 313 -2.13 0.58 1.57
CA GLY A 313 -3.35 0.92 0.85
C GLY A 313 -4.60 0.17 1.33
N LYS A 314 -4.78 0.04 2.66
CA LYS A 314 -6.00 -0.54 3.26
C LYS A 314 -7.29 0.12 2.76
N THR A 315 -7.28 1.42 2.56
CA THR A 315 -8.40 2.19 1.99
C THR A 315 -8.78 1.67 0.61
N VAL A 316 -7.81 1.43 -0.27
CA VAL A 316 -8.04 0.89 -1.61
C VAL A 316 -8.60 -0.54 -1.55
N GLN A 317 -8.13 -1.36 -0.60
CA GLN A 317 -8.67 -2.71 -0.38
C GLN A 317 -10.13 -2.65 0.05
N ALA A 318 -10.49 -1.74 0.95
CA ALA A 318 -11.88 -1.54 1.37
C ALA A 318 -12.75 -1.00 0.23
N ILE A 319 -12.25 -0.08 -0.59
CA ILE A 319 -12.95 0.40 -1.80
C ILE A 319 -13.19 -0.76 -2.77
N ALA A 320 -12.23 -1.67 -2.94
CA ALA A 320 -12.39 -2.86 -3.78
C ALA A 320 -13.48 -3.80 -3.26
N VAL A 321 -13.61 -3.97 -1.94
CA VAL A 321 -14.71 -4.72 -1.32
C VAL A 321 -16.06 -4.07 -1.63
N MET A 322 -16.17 -2.75 -1.42
CA MET A 322 -17.41 -2.00 -1.69
C MET A 322 -17.78 -2.01 -3.18
N ALA A 323 -16.80 -1.86 -4.07
CA ALA A 323 -17.01 -1.90 -5.52
C ALA A 323 -17.49 -3.28 -5.99
N HIS A 324 -16.88 -4.37 -5.48
CA HIS A 324 -17.34 -5.74 -5.77
C HIS A 324 -18.79 -5.96 -5.36
N LEU A 325 -19.17 -5.54 -4.15
CA LEU A 325 -20.54 -5.70 -3.65
C LEU A 325 -21.53 -4.88 -4.49
N ALA A 326 -21.19 -3.64 -4.82
CA ALA A 326 -22.02 -2.78 -5.66
C ALA A 326 -22.22 -3.34 -7.08
N ALA A 327 -21.18 -3.91 -7.69
CA ALA A 327 -21.28 -4.56 -9.01
C ALA A 327 -22.22 -5.77 -8.98
N ARG A 328 -22.49 -6.35 -7.81
CA ARG A 328 -23.44 -7.45 -7.59
C ARG A 328 -24.82 -7.00 -7.13
N GLY A 329 -25.08 -5.69 -7.09
CA GLY A 329 -26.37 -5.13 -6.69
C GLY A 329 -26.51 -4.88 -5.18
N GLU A 330 -25.46 -5.10 -4.40
CA GLU A 330 -25.37 -4.78 -2.97
C GLU A 330 -24.69 -3.39 -2.79
N ASP A 331 -25.36 -2.33 -3.23
CA ASP A 331 -24.76 -1.03 -3.51
C ASP A 331 -24.60 -0.10 -2.30
N ARG A 332 -25.05 -0.48 -1.09
CA ARG A 332 -24.92 0.34 0.11
C ARG A 332 -23.79 -0.06 1.01
N ALA A 333 -22.87 0.86 1.26
CA ALA A 333 -21.76 0.69 2.18
C ALA A 333 -21.71 1.85 3.20
N LEU A 334 -21.30 1.55 4.42
CA LEU A 334 -21.11 2.54 5.47
C LEU A 334 -19.66 2.53 5.94
N VAL A 335 -18.98 3.69 5.85
CA VAL A 335 -17.62 3.89 6.34
C VAL A 335 -17.65 4.77 7.58
N VAL A 336 -17.03 4.28 8.65
CA VAL A 336 -16.86 5.00 9.93
C VAL A 336 -15.39 5.27 10.15
N CYS A 337 -15.02 6.53 10.32
CA CYS A 337 -13.62 6.93 10.45
C CYS A 337 -13.47 8.15 11.38
N PRO A 338 -12.25 8.50 11.82
CA PRO A 338 -11.99 9.75 12.53
C PRO A 338 -12.37 10.97 11.68
N ALA A 339 -12.81 12.06 12.32
CA ALA A 339 -13.26 13.27 11.62
C ALA A 339 -12.19 13.87 10.69
N SER A 340 -10.93 13.74 11.04
CA SER A 340 -9.79 14.23 10.25
C SER A 340 -9.64 13.55 8.88
N VAL A 341 -10.15 12.32 8.71
CA VAL A 341 -9.99 11.56 7.46
C VAL A 341 -11.25 11.44 6.62
N VAL A 342 -12.39 11.98 7.08
CA VAL A 342 -13.67 11.94 6.34
C VAL A 342 -13.53 12.50 4.92
N VAL A 343 -12.87 13.66 4.78
CA VAL A 343 -12.68 14.31 3.47
C VAL A 343 -11.79 13.44 2.57
N ASN A 344 -10.73 12.87 3.14
CA ASN A 344 -9.84 11.97 2.39
C ASN A 344 -10.58 10.72 1.92
N TRP A 345 -11.39 10.08 2.76
CA TRP A 345 -12.21 8.94 2.37
C TRP A 345 -13.15 9.26 1.19
N CYS A 346 -13.82 10.41 1.24
CA CYS A 346 -14.68 10.83 0.13
C CYS A 346 -13.89 11.00 -1.18
N ARG A 347 -12.68 11.59 -1.12
CA ARG A 347 -11.80 11.78 -2.27
C ARG A 347 -11.29 10.43 -2.83
N GLU A 348 -10.80 9.55 -1.97
CA GLU A 348 -10.28 8.22 -2.33
C GLU A 348 -11.37 7.37 -3.02
N VAL A 349 -12.59 7.33 -2.47
CA VAL A 349 -13.71 6.62 -3.12
C VAL A 349 -13.98 7.19 -4.51
N THR A 350 -14.04 8.52 -4.64
CA THR A 350 -14.30 9.19 -5.92
C THR A 350 -13.16 9.01 -6.92
N ALA A 351 -11.91 9.02 -6.46
CA ALA A 351 -10.74 8.88 -7.32
C ALA A 351 -10.57 7.44 -7.84
N HIS A 352 -10.84 6.45 -6.98
CA HIS A 352 -10.51 5.05 -7.25
C HIS A 352 -11.68 4.17 -7.67
N SER A 353 -12.92 4.70 -7.70
CA SER A 353 -14.09 3.93 -8.09
C SER A 353 -15.20 4.77 -8.76
N ASP A 354 -16.17 4.09 -9.35
CA ASP A 354 -17.41 4.67 -9.87
C ASP A 354 -18.54 4.73 -8.83
N LEU A 355 -18.22 4.48 -7.55
CA LEU A 355 -19.19 4.51 -6.46
C LEU A 355 -19.59 5.95 -6.13
N ARG A 356 -20.89 6.15 -5.87
CA ARG A 356 -21.39 7.41 -5.33
C ARG A 356 -20.95 7.54 -3.87
N VAL A 357 -20.55 8.74 -3.45
CA VAL A 357 -20.14 9.00 -2.08
C VAL A 357 -21.02 10.07 -1.42
N HIS A 358 -21.44 9.81 -0.19
CA HIS A 358 -22.27 10.70 0.63
C HIS A 358 -21.53 11.01 1.94
N ARG A 359 -21.18 12.30 2.14
CA ARG A 359 -20.54 12.74 3.38
C ARG A 359 -21.60 12.96 4.48
N VAL A 360 -21.82 11.96 5.32
CA VAL A 360 -22.79 12.00 6.42
C VAL A 360 -22.11 12.57 7.68
N HIS A 361 -21.65 13.82 7.59
CA HIS A 361 -20.96 14.53 8.67
C HIS A 361 -21.10 16.05 8.50
N GLY A 362 -21.21 16.79 9.61
CA GLY A 362 -21.32 18.25 9.63
C GLY A 362 -22.69 18.80 9.22
N PRO A 363 -22.79 20.08 8.82
CA PRO A 363 -24.01 20.69 8.32
C PRO A 363 -24.47 19.96 7.06
N GLY A 364 -25.71 19.56 6.94
CA GLY A 364 -26.21 18.81 5.78
C GLY A 364 -26.11 17.29 5.87
N ARG A 365 -25.66 16.73 6.99
CA ARG A 365 -25.59 15.28 7.23
C ARG A 365 -26.93 14.57 7.00
N ASP A 366 -28.04 15.19 7.40
CA ASP A 366 -29.37 14.57 7.31
C ASP A 366 -29.85 14.48 5.86
N ALA A 367 -29.54 15.49 5.04
CA ALA A 367 -29.79 15.46 3.60
C ALA A 367 -28.91 14.42 2.89
N ALA A 368 -27.65 14.32 3.27
CA ALA A 368 -26.70 13.30 2.75
C ALA A 368 -27.13 11.88 3.13
N LEU A 369 -27.62 11.68 4.36
CA LEU A 369 -28.16 10.40 4.82
C LEU A 369 -29.41 10.01 4.02
N ALA A 370 -30.35 10.94 3.83
CA ALA A 370 -31.55 10.71 3.02
C ALA A 370 -31.20 10.40 1.55
N ALA A 371 -30.20 11.07 0.98
CA ALA A 371 -29.71 10.78 -0.36
C ALA A 371 -29.11 9.36 -0.45
N TRP A 372 -28.26 8.98 0.52
CA TRP A 372 -27.68 7.64 0.57
C TRP A 372 -28.73 6.53 0.67
N HIS A 373 -29.75 6.72 1.50
CA HIS A 373 -30.85 5.74 1.59
C HIS A 373 -31.62 5.59 0.28
N ARG A 374 -31.77 6.66 -0.50
CA ARG A 374 -32.51 6.67 -1.75
C ARG A 374 -31.67 6.18 -2.95
N GLU A 375 -30.39 6.54 -2.99
CA GLU A 375 -29.53 6.42 -4.18
C GLU A 375 -28.48 5.33 -4.06
N GLY A 376 -28.30 4.74 -2.86
CA GLY A 376 -27.21 3.82 -2.59
C GLY A 376 -25.83 4.50 -2.54
N GLY A 377 -24.76 3.74 -2.71
CA GLY A 377 -23.39 4.20 -2.67
C GLY A 377 -22.75 4.11 -1.29
N VAL A 378 -21.72 4.90 -1.04
CA VAL A 378 -20.89 4.86 0.17
C VAL A 378 -21.23 6.05 1.06
N ALA A 379 -21.77 5.80 2.24
CA ALA A 379 -21.89 6.82 3.29
C ALA A 379 -20.60 6.87 4.12
N VAL A 380 -20.01 8.06 4.27
CA VAL A 380 -18.82 8.28 5.10
C VAL A 380 -19.21 9.13 6.31
N THR A 381 -18.97 8.60 7.52
CA THR A 381 -19.35 9.25 8.78
C THR A 381 -18.26 9.13 9.84
N THR A 382 -18.46 9.79 11.00
CA THR A 382 -17.54 9.70 12.15
C THR A 382 -18.11 8.83 13.27
N PHE A 383 -17.24 8.40 14.20
CA PHE A 383 -17.66 7.65 15.39
C PHE A 383 -18.72 8.39 16.22
N GLU A 384 -18.58 9.70 16.33
CA GLU A 384 -19.51 10.55 17.07
C GLU A 384 -20.86 10.66 16.34
N THR A 385 -20.84 10.88 15.02
CA THR A 385 -22.05 11.00 14.21
C THR A 385 -22.80 9.68 14.13
N LEU A 386 -22.08 8.55 13.99
CA LEU A 386 -22.64 7.19 13.88
C LEU A 386 -23.70 6.89 14.99
N ARG A 387 -23.45 7.34 16.21
CA ARG A 387 -24.33 7.13 17.37
C ARG A 387 -25.69 7.81 17.22
N HIS A 388 -25.78 8.80 16.37
CA HIS A 388 -27.03 9.56 16.13
C HIS A 388 -27.76 9.13 14.86
N LEU A 389 -27.16 8.18 14.09
CA LEU A 389 -27.81 7.62 12.93
C LEU A 389 -28.81 6.55 13.33
N PRO A 390 -30.00 6.49 12.67
CA PRO A 390 -30.98 5.46 12.94
C PRO A 390 -30.46 4.08 12.54
N LEU A 391 -30.59 3.10 13.43
CA LEU A 391 -30.20 1.72 13.13
C LEU A 391 -31.17 1.08 12.13
N PRO A 392 -30.67 0.22 11.20
CA PRO A 392 -31.52 -0.54 10.30
C PRO A 392 -32.52 -1.43 11.06
N ALA A 393 -33.70 -1.66 10.48
CA ALA A 393 -34.82 -2.37 11.08
C ALA A 393 -34.62 -3.90 11.26
N THR A 394 -33.43 -4.40 11.00
CA THR A 394 -33.14 -5.82 11.12
C THR A 394 -32.41 -6.07 12.43
N ALA A 395 -32.99 -6.62 13.36
CA ALA A 395 -32.39 -7.52 14.33
C ALA A 395 -33.13 -7.46 15.64
N ASP A 396 -33.38 -8.60 16.14
CA ASP A 396 -33.44 -8.87 17.58
C ASP A 396 -32.11 -8.39 18.21
N PHE A 397 -31.96 -7.06 18.39
CA PHE A 397 -30.83 -6.51 19.16
C PHE A 397 -30.97 -7.06 20.58
N ARG A 398 -30.26 -8.16 20.85
CA ARG A 398 -30.12 -8.71 22.19
C ARG A 398 -28.98 -7.97 22.85
N ALA A 399 -29.32 -7.04 23.74
CA ALA A 399 -28.35 -6.47 24.68
C ALA A 399 -27.61 -7.61 25.38
N THR A 400 -26.31 -7.71 25.17
CA THR A 400 -25.46 -8.62 25.95
C THR A 400 -24.99 -7.93 27.22
N ALA A 401 -24.53 -8.71 28.22
CA ALA A 401 -24.01 -8.16 29.47
C ALA A 401 -22.86 -7.15 29.24
N ASP A 402 -22.10 -7.31 28.16
CA ASP A 402 -20.98 -6.44 27.81
C ASP A 402 -21.41 -5.22 26.95
N PHE A 403 -22.60 -5.25 26.34
CA PHE A 403 -23.15 -4.18 25.50
C PHE A 403 -24.60 -3.90 25.88
N PRO A 404 -24.86 -3.13 26.97
CA PRO A 404 -26.22 -2.78 27.38
C PRO A 404 -26.90 -1.91 26.30
N ALA A 405 -28.18 -2.22 26.03
CA ALA A 405 -29.01 -1.43 25.12
C ALA A 405 -29.08 0.02 25.63
N THR A 406 -28.53 0.97 24.88
CA THR A 406 -28.70 2.39 25.16
C THR A 406 -29.98 2.88 24.51
N ALA A 407 -30.81 3.62 25.23
CA ALA A 407 -32.16 4.06 24.87
C ALA A 407 -32.23 5.06 23.67
N ASP A 408 -31.11 5.38 23.04
CA ASP A 408 -31.00 6.46 22.07
C ASP A 408 -31.11 6.01 20.59
N PHE A 409 -31.19 4.70 20.30
CA PHE A 409 -31.28 4.20 18.94
C PHE A 409 -32.73 4.08 18.45
N ARG A 410 -33.07 4.80 17.37
CA ARG A 410 -34.35 4.66 16.68
C ARG A 410 -34.20 3.70 15.50
N PRO A 411 -35.04 2.64 15.38
CA PRO A 411 -35.00 1.74 14.21
C PRO A 411 -35.45 2.53 12.95
N ALA A 412 -34.73 2.29 11.86
CA ALA A 412 -35.10 2.81 10.54
C ALA A 412 -35.75 1.71 9.70
N GLU A 413 -36.72 2.06 8.86
CA GLU A 413 -37.38 1.13 7.92
C GLU A 413 -36.45 0.70 6.75
N THR A 414 -35.20 1.12 6.75
CA THR A 414 -34.24 0.88 5.66
C THR A 414 -33.40 -0.38 5.92
N PRO A 415 -33.13 -1.17 4.87
CA PRO A 415 -32.27 -2.36 5.00
C PRO A 415 -30.83 -1.97 5.39
N PRO A 416 -30.10 -2.86 6.08
CA PRO A 416 -28.74 -2.62 6.50
C PRO A 416 -27.80 -2.43 5.29
N PRO A 417 -26.68 -1.71 5.46
CA PRO A 417 -25.65 -1.67 4.44
C PRO A 417 -25.04 -3.06 4.24
N ALA A 418 -24.63 -3.36 3.02
CA ALA A 418 -23.99 -4.63 2.65
C ALA A 418 -22.66 -4.85 3.39
N VAL A 419 -21.98 -3.75 3.74
CA VAL A 419 -20.73 -3.77 4.50
C VAL A 419 -20.60 -2.53 5.37
N LEU A 420 -20.14 -2.76 6.61
CA LEU A 420 -19.65 -1.73 7.52
C LEU A 420 -18.11 -1.75 7.47
N VAL A 421 -17.50 -0.63 7.11
CA VAL A 421 -16.05 -0.42 7.16
C VAL A 421 -15.75 0.51 8.33
N VAL A 422 -14.84 0.11 9.20
CA VAL A 422 -14.40 0.92 10.36
C VAL A 422 -12.91 1.17 10.21
N ASP A 423 -12.55 2.41 9.91
CA ASP A 423 -11.15 2.81 9.78
C ASP A 423 -10.58 3.23 11.14
N GLU A 424 -9.27 3.01 11.32
CA GLU A 424 -8.56 3.19 12.59
C GLU A 424 -9.27 2.47 13.75
N ALA A 425 -9.53 1.17 13.56
CA ALA A 425 -10.30 0.35 14.49
C ALA A 425 -9.77 0.35 15.94
N HIS A 426 -8.51 0.75 16.16
CA HIS A 426 -7.98 0.92 17.51
C HIS A 426 -8.75 1.95 18.36
N TYR A 427 -9.54 2.85 17.73
CA TYR A 427 -10.45 3.75 18.45
C TYR A 427 -11.59 3.02 19.17
N VAL A 428 -11.93 1.81 18.75
CA VAL A 428 -13.04 1.02 19.32
C VAL A 428 -12.58 -0.20 20.11
N LYS A 429 -11.31 -0.27 20.49
CA LYS A 429 -10.71 -1.35 21.27
C LYS A 429 -11.29 -1.50 22.70
N ASN A 430 -11.82 -0.42 23.29
CA ASN A 430 -12.45 -0.46 24.60
C ASN A 430 -13.97 -0.66 24.44
N PRO A 431 -14.53 -1.85 24.76
CA PRO A 431 -15.94 -2.16 24.56
C PRO A 431 -16.89 -1.26 25.37
N HIS A 432 -16.44 -0.71 26.49
CA HIS A 432 -17.25 0.18 27.36
C HIS A 432 -17.33 1.63 26.84
N ALA A 433 -16.51 1.99 25.87
CA ALA A 433 -16.56 3.33 25.30
C ALA A 433 -17.82 3.51 24.42
N ARG A 434 -18.50 4.66 24.55
CA ARG A 434 -19.72 4.96 23.77
C ARG A 434 -19.55 4.80 22.26
N ARG A 435 -18.37 5.13 21.72
CA ARG A 435 -18.05 4.95 20.29
C ARG A 435 -17.99 3.47 19.90
N SER A 436 -17.45 2.62 20.78
CA SER A 436 -17.38 1.17 20.55
C SER A 436 -18.76 0.53 20.56
N GLN A 437 -19.63 0.95 21.49
CA GLN A 437 -21.01 0.50 21.56
C GLN A 437 -21.80 0.88 20.28
N GLY A 438 -21.60 2.10 19.77
CA GLY A 438 -22.20 2.52 18.51
C GLY A 438 -21.76 1.66 17.32
N VAL A 439 -20.45 1.39 17.21
CA VAL A 439 -19.93 0.49 16.17
C VAL A 439 -20.44 -0.93 16.33
N ALA A 440 -20.50 -1.46 17.55
CA ALA A 440 -21.00 -2.80 17.82
C ALA A 440 -22.46 -2.98 17.37
N ALA A 441 -23.32 -2.02 17.66
CA ALA A 441 -24.73 -2.04 17.23
C ALA A 441 -24.88 -2.08 15.71
N TRP A 442 -24.09 -1.29 14.98
CA TRP A 442 -24.07 -1.33 13.52
C TRP A 442 -23.42 -2.60 12.96
N ALA A 443 -22.37 -3.10 13.61
CA ALA A 443 -21.72 -4.34 13.22
C ALA A 443 -22.65 -5.55 13.34
N GLU A 444 -23.53 -5.58 14.36
CA GLU A 444 -24.53 -6.63 14.51
C GLU A 444 -25.59 -6.59 13.40
N ALA A 445 -26.01 -5.39 12.99
CA ALA A 445 -26.98 -5.20 11.92
C ALA A 445 -26.44 -5.50 10.51
N CYS A 446 -25.11 -5.41 10.30
CA CYS A 446 -24.50 -5.55 8.98
C CYS A 446 -24.04 -6.99 8.70
N PRO A 447 -24.31 -7.54 7.50
CA PRO A 447 -23.88 -8.89 7.14
C PRO A 447 -22.35 -9.01 7.03
N ARG A 448 -21.67 -7.94 6.66
CA ARG A 448 -20.21 -7.91 6.54
C ARG A 448 -19.63 -6.73 7.33
N VAL A 449 -18.51 -6.97 8.01
CA VAL A 449 -17.79 -5.96 8.79
C VAL A 449 -16.31 -6.03 8.47
N LEU A 450 -15.75 -4.90 8.07
CA LEU A 450 -14.33 -4.76 7.76
C LEU A 450 -13.71 -3.70 8.68
N LEU A 451 -12.90 -4.15 9.62
CA LEU A 451 -12.11 -3.28 10.47
C LEU A 451 -10.74 -3.05 9.82
N LEU A 452 -10.28 -1.80 9.80
CA LEU A 452 -8.97 -1.41 9.28
C LEU A 452 -8.15 -0.81 10.43
N THR A 453 -6.89 -1.23 10.57
CA THR A 453 -5.95 -0.61 11.49
C THR A 453 -4.53 -0.68 10.92
N GLY A 454 -3.77 0.41 11.06
CA GLY A 454 -2.35 0.46 10.68
C GLY A 454 -1.42 0.43 11.88
N THR A 455 -1.95 0.74 13.07
CA THR A 455 -1.20 0.63 14.31
C THR A 455 -1.07 -0.83 14.70
N ALA A 456 0.14 -1.23 15.07
CA ALA A 456 0.38 -2.56 15.58
C ALA A 456 -0.49 -2.77 16.84
N LEU A 457 -1.55 -3.58 16.70
CA LEU A 457 -2.38 -4.06 17.83
C LEU A 457 -1.58 -4.91 18.82
N LEU A 458 -0.25 -4.98 18.62
CA LEU A 458 0.66 -5.87 19.31
C LEU A 458 1.01 -5.42 20.73
N ASN A 459 0.60 -4.23 21.15
CA ASN A 459 0.88 -3.79 22.51
C ASN A 459 0.07 -4.57 23.56
N ARG A 460 -1.07 -5.17 23.17
CA ARG A 460 -1.90 -6.00 24.07
C ARG A 460 -2.72 -7.01 23.29
N VAL A 461 -2.57 -8.27 23.65
CA VAL A 461 -3.41 -9.37 23.13
C VAL A 461 -4.90 -9.08 23.41
N GLU A 462 -5.20 -8.44 24.53
CA GLU A 462 -6.55 -8.05 24.92
C GLU A 462 -7.23 -7.09 23.93
N GLU A 463 -6.47 -6.17 23.32
CA GLU A 463 -7.01 -5.25 22.30
C GLU A 463 -7.41 -6.00 21.03
N LEU A 464 -6.58 -6.94 20.60
CA LEU A 464 -6.88 -7.79 19.46
C LEU A 464 -8.08 -8.70 19.74
N LEU A 465 -8.14 -9.29 20.93
CA LEU A 465 -9.28 -10.10 21.36
C LEU A 465 -10.58 -9.29 21.44
N SER A 466 -10.53 -8.05 21.92
CA SER A 466 -11.69 -7.14 21.94
C SER A 466 -12.21 -6.87 20.52
N LEU A 467 -11.34 -6.57 19.56
CA LEU A 467 -11.75 -6.36 18.17
C LEU A 467 -12.22 -7.66 17.49
N THR A 468 -11.57 -8.78 17.80
CA THR A 468 -12.02 -10.10 17.33
C THR A 468 -13.40 -10.45 17.88
N GLY A 469 -13.66 -10.15 19.15
CA GLY A 469 -14.96 -10.34 19.79
C GLY A 469 -16.08 -9.49 19.18
N LEU A 470 -15.77 -8.29 18.71
CA LEU A 470 -16.70 -7.46 17.94
C LEU A 470 -17.06 -8.11 16.58
N LEU A 471 -16.11 -8.81 15.96
CA LEU A 471 -16.29 -9.44 14.64
C LEU A 471 -16.93 -10.83 14.77
N GLN A 472 -16.37 -11.69 15.58
CA GLN A 472 -16.76 -13.09 15.78
C GLN A 472 -16.69 -13.47 17.27
N PRO A 473 -17.73 -13.20 18.07
CA PRO A 473 -17.75 -13.48 19.49
C PRO A 473 -17.53 -14.98 19.82
N GLU A 474 -18.04 -15.86 18.95
CA GLU A 474 -17.92 -17.32 19.09
C GLU A 474 -16.46 -17.79 18.98
N LEU A 475 -15.67 -17.14 18.12
CA LEU A 475 -14.25 -17.46 17.98
C LEU A 475 -13.49 -17.15 19.28
N VAL A 476 -13.78 -16.00 19.91
CA VAL A 476 -13.18 -15.63 21.20
C VAL A 476 -13.65 -16.54 22.32
N ALA A 477 -14.93 -16.91 22.35
CA ALA A 477 -15.48 -17.85 23.32
C ALA A 477 -14.90 -19.27 23.21
N ALA A 478 -14.51 -19.68 22.00
CA ALA A 478 -13.86 -20.98 21.75
C ALA A 478 -12.38 -21.02 22.15
N LEU A 479 -11.77 -19.86 22.43
CA LEU A 479 -10.37 -19.79 22.78
C LEU A 479 -10.15 -20.32 24.23
N PRO A 480 -9.13 -21.18 24.44
CA PRO A 480 -8.85 -21.71 25.77
C PRO A 480 -8.51 -20.62 26.79
N ALA A 481 -8.95 -20.77 28.03
CA ALA A 481 -8.69 -19.80 29.10
C ALA A 481 -7.18 -19.52 29.35
N HIS A 482 -6.30 -20.46 28.96
CA HIS A 482 -4.85 -20.35 29.04
C HIS A 482 -4.19 -19.77 27.79
N LEU A 483 -4.93 -19.10 26.94
CA LEU A 483 -4.48 -18.55 25.65
C LEU A 483 -3.27 -17.63 25.76
N ARG A 484 -3.11 -16.97 26.91
CA ARG A 484 -1.93 -16.16 27.24
C ARG A 484 -0.63 -16.98 27.37
N LEU A 485 -0.75 -18.32 27.41
CA LEU A 485 0.34 -19.27 27.51
C LEU A 485 0.60 -20.02 26.20
N LEU A 486 -0.20 -19.81 25.15
CA LEU A 486 0.02 -20.41 23.83
C LEU A 486 1.20 -19.75 23.15
N ASP A 487 1.93 -20.56 22.37
CA ASP A 487 2.90 -20.01 21.44
C ASP A 487 2.22 -19.11 20.39
N ALA A 488 2.95 -18.12 19.90
CA ALA A 488 2.41 -17.12 18.99
C ALA A 488 1.93 -17.70 17.65
N GLU A 489 2.44 -18.86 17.25
CA GLU A 489 2.01 -19.52 16.01
C GLU A 489 0.62 -20.13 16.17
N THR A 490 0.40 -20.85 17.26
CA THR A 490 -0.92 -21.41 17.60
C THR A 490 -1.97 -20.32 17.76
N PHE A 491 -1.64 -19.22 18.44
CA PHE A 491 -2.54 -18.07 18.55
C PHE A 491 -2.90 -17.48 17.18
N ARG A 492 -1.90 -17.24 16.31
CA ARG A 492 -2.13 -16.71 14.95
C ARG A 492 -3.03 -17.61 14.12
N ARG A 493 -2.86 -18.93 14.18
CA ARG A 493 -3.72 -19.89 13.47
C ARG A 493 -5.18 -19.77 13.93
N HIS A 494 -5.43 -19.57 15.21
CA HIS A 494 -6.80 -19.45 15.72
C HIS A 494 -7.49 -18.18 15.23
N ILE A 495 -6.77 -17.05 15.15
CA ILE A 495 -7.34 -15.77 14.68
C ILE A 495 -7.26 -15.58 13.16
N ALA A 496 -6.59 -16.48 12.44
CA ALA A 496 -6.41 -16.41 10.98
C ALA A 496 -7.73 -16.24 10.19
N PRO A 497 -8.88 -16.80 10.58
CA PRO A 497 -10.13 -16.56 9.88
C PRO A 497 -10.60 -15.11 9.93
N VAL A 498 -10.15 -14.33 10.91
CA VAL A 498 -10.60 -12.95 11.15
C VAL A 498 -9.52 -11.91 10.85
N TYR A 499 -8.25 -12.27 11.00
CA TYR A 499 -7.15 -11.33 11.02
C TYR A 499 -6.12 -11.57 9.93
N LEU A 500 -5.90 -10.57 9.08
CA LEU A 500 -4.83 -10.55 8.08
C LEU A 500 -3.89 -9.37 8.38
N ARG A 501 -2.59 -9.67 8.54
CA ARG A 501 -1.54 -8.66 8.70
C ARG A 501 -0.36 -8.96 7.78
N ARG A 502 0.16 -7.90 7.17
CA ARG A 502 1.36 -7.92 6.33
C ARG A 502 2.21 -6.70 6.65
N ASN A 503 3.53 -6.85 6.57
CA ASN A 503 4.46 -5.75 6.72
C ASN A 503 4.82 -5.18 5.33
N LEU A 504 5.26 -3.93 5.30
CA LEU A 504 5.70 -3.26 4.07
C LEU A 504 6.81 -4.04 3.35
N GLU A 505 7.80 -4.48 4.09
CA GLU A 505 8.98 -5.20 3.58
C GLU A 505 8.61 -6.53 2.91
N ASP A 506 7.54 -7.18 3.37
CA ASP A 506 7.09 -8.48 2.85
C ASP A 506 6.38 -8.38 1.49
N VAL A 507 5.77 -7.23 1.18
CA VAL A 507 4.89 -7.07 0.00
C VAL A 507 5.30 -5.97 -0.95
N LEU A 508 6.06 -4.97 -0.49
CA LEU A 508 6.57 -3.86 -1.30
C LEU A 508 8.09 -3.94 -1.45
N VAL A 509 8.56 -5.03 -2.05
CA VAL A 509 10.00 -5.29 -2.28
C VAL A 509 10.68 -4.21 -3.11
N GLU A 510 9.91 -3.44 -3.89
CA GLU A 510 10.37 -2.31 -4.69
C GLU A 510 10.49 -1.00 -3.91
N LEU A 511 9.95 -0.94 -2.69
CA LEU A 511 10.00 0.29 -1.89
C LEU A 511 11.46 0.64 -1.56
N PRO A 512 11.92 1.88 -1.82
CA PRO A 512 13.25 2.30 -1.48
C PRO A 512 13.50 2.22 0.03
N PRO A 513 14.77 2.05 0.48
CA PRO A 513 15.08 1.97 1.90
C PRO A 513 14.73 3.25 2.63
N ARG A 514 14.34 3.11 3.89
CA ARG A 514 14.21 4.17 4.87
C ARG A 514 15.52 4.28 5.64
N LEU A 515 16.16 5.44 5.60
CA LEU A 515 17.35 5.75 6.38
C LEU A 515 16.95 6.66 7.54
N VAL A 516 17.16 6.22 8.77
CA VAL A 516 16.92 7.02 9.98
C VAL A 516 18.26 7.52 10.50
N VAL A 517 18.36 8.82 10.71
CA VAL A 517 19.55 9.51 11.22
C VAL A 517 19.16 10.25 12.49
N ASP A 518 19.81 9.92 13.59
CA ASP A 518 19.68 10.67 14.85
C ASP A 518 20.71 11.79 14.86
N GLU A 519 20.23 13.03 14.79
CA GLU A 519 21.02 14.26 14.78
C GLU A 519 21.12 14.80 16.22
N TRP A 520 22.25 14.57 16.86
CA TRP A 520 22.48 14.98 18.24
C TRP A 520 23.14 16.34 18.30
N GLU A 521 22.49 17.29 18.98
CA GLU A 521 22.93 18.67 19.11
C GLU A 521 23.14 19.03 20.59
N GLN A 522 24.12 19.88 20.86
CA GLN A 522 24.35 20.42 22.20
C GLN A 522 23.52 21.66 22.43
N LEU A 523 22.98 21.83 23.64
CA LEU A 523 22.29 23.06 24.01
C LEU A 523 23.23 24.26 23.98
N THR A 524 22.82 25.33 23.34
CA THR A 524 23.49 26.64 23.48
C THR A 524 23.29 27.15 24.90
N PRO A 525 24.11 28.09 25.39
CA PRO A 525 23.93 28.68 26.74
C PRO A 525 22.53 29.23 26.99
N ALA A 526 21.92 29.85 25.98
CA ALA A 526 20.56 30.38 26.08
C ALA A 526 19.51 29.26 26.18
N ALA A 527 19.67 28.20 25.38
CA ALA A 527 18.81 27.04 25.41
C ALA A 527 18.96 26.22 26.72
N GLU A 528 20.21 26.08 27.21
CA GLU A 528 20.47 25.40 28.49
C GLU A 528 19.81 26.13 29.66
N HIS A 529 19.86 27.46 29.68
CA HIS A 529 19.19 28.26 30.73
C HIS A 529 17.68 27.97 30.74
N ARG A 530 17.02 28.03 29.59
CA ARG A 530 15.58 27.72 29.47
C ARG A 530 15.28 26.26 29.83
N TYR A 531 16.14 25.32 29.42
CA TYR A 531 16.01 23.93 29.76
C TYR A 531 16.03 23.71 31.27
N ARG A 532 17.00 24.28 31.98
CA ARG A 532 17.11 24.24 33.46
C ARG A 532 15.88 24.83 34.15
N GLU A 533 15.34 25.96 33.66
CA GLU A 533 14.08 26.49 34.17
C GLU A 533 12.90 25.54 33.99
N ALA A 534 12.81 24.88 32.82
CA ALA A 534 11.79 23.89 32.54
C ALA A 534 11.90 22.68 33.45
N VAL A 535 13.14 22.19 33.73
CA VAL A 535 13.39 21.07 34.66
C VAL A 535 13.03 21.47 36.08
N ALA A 536 13.43 22.63 36.54
CA ALA A 536 13.10 23.14 37.87
C ALA A 536 11.58 23.24 38.10
N SER A 537 10.83 23.63 37.05
CA SER A 537 9.37 23.68 37.09
C SER A 537 8.67 22.31 36.92
N GLY A 538 9.42 21.24 36.61
CA GLY A 538 8.84 19.93 36.32
C GLY A 538 8.00 19.86 35.05
N ASN A 539 8.19 20.78 34.10
CA ASN A 539 7.37 20.88 32.90
C ASN A 539 8.01 20.13 31.72
N LEU A 540 7.65 18.86 31.55
CA LEU A 540 8.16 18.01 30.47
C LEU A 540 7.98 18.64 29.07
N MET A 541 6.83 19.29 28.81
CA MET A 541 6.55 19.87 27.51
C MET A 541 7.43 21.11 27.24
N ALA A 542 7.81 21.85 28.28
CA ALA A 542 8.78 22.93 28.16
C ALA A 542 10.21 22.41 27.95
N MET A 543 10.60 21.31 28.66
CA MET A 543 11.91 20.67 28.46
C MET A 543 12.13 20.24 27.01
N ARG A 544 11.16 19.52 26.40
CA ARG A 544 11.23 18.98 25.03
C ARG A 544 11.36 20.02 23.93
N ARG A 545 10.96 21.27 24.18
CA ARG A 545 11.02 22.36 23.20
C ARG A 545 11.94 23.49 23.62
N ALA A 546 12.72 23.34 24.70
CA ALA A 546 13.52 24.40 25.27
C ALA A 546 14.48 25.06 24.26
N ASP A 547 15.18 24.23 23.45
CA ASP A 547 16.07 24.68 22.41
C ASP A 547 15.33 25.45 21.30
N LEU A 548 14.26 24.87 20.75
CA LEU A 548 13.52 25.43 19.62
C LEU A 548 12.69 26.70 20.00
N THR A 549 12.57 27.06 21.28
CA THR A 549 11.78 28.20 21.76
C THR A 549 12.63 29.29 22.38
N VAL A 550 13.97 29.25 22.23
CA VAL A 550 14.85 30.39 22.64
C VAL A 550 14.43 31.67 21.95
N PRO A 551 14.60 32.84 22.59
CA PRO A 551 14.15 34.11 22.02
C PRO A 551 14.78 34.42 20.66
N ASP A 552 16.10 34.29 20.53
CA ASP A 552 16.79 34.44 19.26
C ASP A 552 16.87 33.09 18.53
N PRO A 553 16.37 32.99 17.30
CA PRO A 553 16.51 31.77 16.48
C PRO A 553 17.95 31.28 16.28
N ALA A 554 18.90 32.20 16.25
CA ALA A 554 20.33 31.90 16.10
C ALA A 554 20.94 31.15 17.32
N ASP A 555 20.26 31.22 18.48
CA ASP A 555 20.65 30.50 19.69
C ASP A 555 20.07 29.08 19.79
N SER A 556 19.41 28.55 18.73
CA SER A 556 18.84 27.20 18.69
C SER A 556 19.67 26.27 17.79
N ALA A 557 20.39 25.35 18.40
CA ALA A 557 21.21 24.40 17.67
C ALA A 557 20.34 23.43 16.78
N LYS A 558 19.20 22.95 17.28
CA LYS A 558 18.27 22.15 16.49
C LYS A 558 17.71 22.92 15.29
N LEU A 559 17.41 24.20 15.45
CA LEU A 559 16.91 25.02 14.36
C LEU A 559 17.98 25.27 13.30
N GLU A 560 19.21 25.55 13.70
CA GLU A 560 20.36 25.69 12.80
C GLU A 560 20.53 24.39 11.97
N ARG A 561 20.58 23.23 12.63
CA ARG A 561 20.70 21.93 11.95
C ARG A 561 19.53 21.63 11.02
N LEU A 562 18.30 21.98 11.42
CA LEU A 562 17.11 21.84 10.58
C LEU A 562 17.24 22.65 9.28
N LEU A 563 17.69 23.91 9.39
CA LEU A 563 17.87 24.78 8.23
C LEU A 563 18.96 24.27 7.28
N GLU A 564 20.07 23.74 7.81
CA GLU A 564 21.10 23.06 7.02
C GLU A 564 20.54 21.86 6.25
N ILE A 565 19.76 20.97 6.91
CA ILE A 565 19.11 19.83 6.26
C ILE A 565 18.17 20.28 5.14
N VAL A 566 17.44 21.39 5.34
CA VAL A 566 16.57 21.95 4.31
C VAL A 566 17.38 22.48 3.11
N GLU A 567 18.51 23.14 3.36
CA GLU A 567 19.40 23.62 2.30
C GLU A 567 20.04 22.47 1.51
N GLU A 568 20.54 21.44 2.20
CA GLU A 568 21.07 20.22 1.60
C GLU A 568 20.01 19.54 0.71
N ALA A 569 18.79 19.40 1.22
CA ALA A 569 17.67 18.80 0.48
C ALA A 569 17.27 19.63 -0.75
N ARG A 570 17.24 20.97 -0.64
CA ARG A 570 17.00 21.88 -1.77
C ARG A 570 18.05 21.68 -2.86
N ASP A 571 19.33 21.66 -2.49
CA ASP A 571 20.43 21.49 -3.43
C ASP A 571 20.40 20.10 -4.08
N GLY A 572 19.92 19.09 -3.38
CA GLY A 572 19.62 17.74 -3.89
C GLY A 572 18.31 17.62 -4.69
N GLY A 573 17.56 18.71 -4.88
CA GLY A 573 16.27 18.68 -5.58
C GLY A 573 15.19 17.86 -4.87
N GLN A 574 15.30 17.73 -3.55
CA GLN A 574 14.39 16.96 -2.70
C GLN A 574 13.35 17.87 -2.03
N ARG A 575 12.19 17.32 -1.68
CA ARG A 575 11.18 18.00 -0.87
C ARG A 575 11.23 17.52 0.57
N VAL A 576 11.04 18.43 1.49
CA VAL A 576 11.15 18.20 2.94
C VAL A 576 9.80 18.27 3.60
N VAL A 577 9.53 17.41 4.57
CA VAL A 577 8.43 17.59 5.53
C VAL A 577 9.00 17.67 6.94
N VAL A 578 8.60 18.71 7.68
CA VAL A 578 9.00 18.93 9.07
C VAL A 578 7.82 18.67 9.99
N PHE A 579 8.00 17.79 10.97
CA PHE A 579 7.01 17.47 11.98
C PHE A 579 7.46 17.93 13.38
N SER A 580 6.55 18.55 14.10
CA SER A 580 6.67 18.82 15.53
C SER A 580 5.37 18.54 16.27
N PHE A 581 5.45 18.18 17.54
CA PHE A 581 4.30 18.10 18.42
C PHE A 581 3.75 19.49 18.77
N PHE A 582 4.62 20.49 18.85
CA PHE A 582 4.34 21.80 19.38
C PHE A 582 3.94 22.83 18.32
N ARG A 583 2.83 23.53 18.55
CA ARG A 583 2.30 24.53 17.59
C ARG A 583 3.21 25.75 17.44
N ASP A 584 3.80 26.21 18.53
CA ASP A 584 4.74 27.35 18.55
C ASP A 584 6.03 26.99 17.79
N VAL A 585 6.55 25.79 17.93
CA VAL A 585 7.68 25.28 17.15
C VAL A 585 7.34 25.22 15.66
N VAL A 586 6.18 24.64 15.30
CA VAL A 586 5.71 24.56 13.90
C VAL A 586 5.63 25.95 13.27
N THR A 587 5.09 26.94 13.96
CA THR A 587 5.00 28.33 13.47
C THR A 587 6.39 28.91 13.27
N ARG A 588 7.26 28.76 14.26
CA ARG A 588 8.63 29.30 14.21
C ARG A 588 9.45 28.68 13.09
N VAL A 589 9.40 27.36 12.93
CA VAL A 589 10.10 26.66 11.83
C VAL A 589 9.61 27.18 10.48
N ALA A 590 8.29 27.31 10.28
CA ALA A 590 7.74 27.84 9.04
C ALA A 590 8.26 29.23 8.71
N GLU A 591 8.34 30.13 9.72
CA GLU A 591 8.87 31.50 9.57
C GLU A 591 10.37 31.54 9.22
N GLN A 592 11.17 30.64 9.78
CA GLN A 592 12.61 30.60 9.50
C GLN A 592 12.90 29.96 8.14
N VAL A 593 12.19 28.86 7.79
CA VAL A 593 12.30 28.22 6.47
C VAL A 593 11.93 29.19 5.34
N GLU A 594 10.90 30.03 5.51
CA GLU A 594 10.49 31.01 4.50
C GLU A 594 11.54 32.10 4.25
N ARG A 595 12.50 32.28 5.18
CA ARG A 595 13.62 33.23 5.00
C ARG A 595 14.77 32.66 4.19
N LEU A 596 14.80 31.34 3.97
CA LEU A 596 15.85 30.69 3.18
C LEU A 596 15.71 31.02 1.69
N PRO A 597 16.79 31.47 1.02
CA PRO A 597 16.73 31.75 -0.42
C PRO A 597 16.38 30.51 -1.25
N GLY A 598 15.41 30.65 -2.14
CA GLY A 598 15.01 29.57 -3.05
C GLY A 598 14.24 28.42 -2.39
N VAL A 599 13.79 28.58 -1.16
CA VAL A 599 12.94 27.64 -0.44
C VAL A 599 11.54 28.23 -0.32
N ARG A 600 10.51 27.43 -0.53
CA ARG A 600 9.11 27.79 -0.29
C ARG A 600 8.52 26.94 0.82
N SER A 601 8.03 27.62 1.86
CA SER A 601 7.34 26.97 2.97
C SER A 601 5.84 26.79 2.65
N TYR A 602 5.30 25.64 2.95
CA TYR A 602 3.88 25.30 2.89
C TYR A 602 3.37 24.97 4.29
N GLY A 603 2.20 25.45 4.62
CA GLY A 603 1.66 25.36 5.97
C GLY A 603 1.80 26.69 6.73
N PRO A 604 1.85 26.67 8.07
CA PRO A 604 1.90 25.51 8.96
C PRO A 604 0.55 24.77 9.09
N ILE A 605 0.58 23.43 8.99
CA ILE A 605 -0.59 22.60 9.26
C ILE A 605 -0.67 22.32 10.76
N THR A 606 -1.71 22.86 11.42
CA THR A 606 -1.99 22.63 12.83
C THR A 606 -3.38 22.03 13.05
N GLY A 607 -3.69 21.67 14.30
CA GLY A 607 -5.01 21.17 14.66
C GLY A 607 -6.16 22.15 14.37
N SER A 608 -5.89 23.47 14.30
CA SER A 608 -6.88 24.50 14.01
C SER A 608 -7.20 24.66 12.51
N VAL A 609 -6.35 24.16 11.61
CA VAL A 609 -6.58 24.21 10.16
C VAL A 609 -7.68 23.22 9.78
N PRO A 610 -8.73 23.62 9.06
CA PRO A 610 -9.78 22.71 8.61
C PRO A 610 -9.26 21.59 7.70
N ALA A 611 -9.88 20.41 7.76
CA ALA A 611 -9.40 19.24 7.02
C ALA A 611 -9.33 19.45 5.49
N ALA A 612 -10.26 20.22 4.91
CA ALA A 612 -10.25 20.55 3.48
C ALA A 612 -9.03 21.43 3.11
N GLU A 613 -8.76 22.45 3.91
CA GLU A 613 -7.63 23.37 3.73
C GLU A 613 -6.27 22.66 3.90
N ARG A 614 -6.16 21.72 4.87
CA ARG A 614 -4.94 20.89 5.02
C ARG A 614 -4.61 20.14 3.74
N GLN A 615 -5.62 19.60 3.08
CA GLN A 615 -5.40 18.87 1.84
C GLN A 615 -4.99 19.80 0.69
N GLU A 616 -5.56 21.00 0.61
CA GLU A 616 -5.15 22.00 -0.39
C GLU A 616 -3.69 22.40 -0.21
N ILE A 617 -3.24 22.56 1.05
CA ILE A 617 -1.83 22.82 1.36
C ILE A 617 -0.93 21.67 0.89
N VAL A 618 -1.33 20.42 1.15
CA VAL A 618 -0.56 19.24 0.73
C VAL A 618 -0.56 19.07 -0.80
N ASP A 619 -1.67 19.35 -1.45
CA ASP A 619 -1.77 19.30 -2.91
C ASP A 619 -0.87 20.38 -3.54
N ALA A 620 -0.86 21.60 -2.98
CA ALA A 620 0.02 22.69 -3.41
C ALA A 620 1.51 22.37 -3.17
N PHE A 621 1.86 21.78 -2.02
CA PHE A 621 3.21 21.30 -1.72
C PHE A 621 3.65 20.21 -2.72
N SER A 622 2.78 19.27 -3.02
CA SER A 622 3.07 18.15 -3.93
C SER A 622 3.30 18.63 -5.37
N ALA A 623 2.61 19.70 -5.78
CA ALA A 623 2.78 20.36 -7.08
C ALA A 623 3.93 21.40 -7.07
N GLY A 624 4.51 21.68 -5.91
CA GLY A 624 5.55 22.69 -5.74
C GLY A 624 6.89 22.33 -6.38
N GLU A 625 7.78 23.32 -6.50
CA GLU A 625 9.14 23.15 -7.03
C GLU A 625 9.99 22.23 -6.12
N PRO A 626 11.07 21.65 -6.64
CA PRO A 626 12.10 21.01 -5.82
C PRO A 626 12.61 21.97 -4.73
N GLY A 627 12.89 21.46 -3.53
CA GLY A 627 13.27 22.28 -2.37
C GLY A 627 12.08 22.83 -1.57
N ALA A 628 10.83 22.53 -1.96
CA ALA A 628 9.65 22.87 -1.17
C ALA A 628 9.67 22.19 0.21
N VAL A 629 9.20 22.92 1.23
CA VAL A 629 9.13 22.43 2.62
C VAL A 629 7.69 22.49 3.12
N LEU A 630 7.18 21.37 3.64
CA LEU A 630 5.90 21.32 4.34
C LEU A 630 6.15 21.30 5.85
N VAL A 631 5.58 22.24 6.59
CA VAL A 631 5.69 22.27 8.05
C VAL A 631 4.36 21.89 8.68
N SER A 632 4.37 20.90 9.57
CA SER A 632 3.13 20.33 10.11
C SER A 632 3.26 19.91 11.56
N GLN A 633 2.20 20.13 12.34
CA GLN A 633 2.05 19.50 13.64
C GLN A 633 1.85 18.00 13.44
N ILE A 634 2.65 17.17 14.14
CA ILE A 634 2.68 15.70 13.92
C ILE A 634 1.30 15.04 14.10
N ALA A 635 0.52 15.49 15.10
CA ALA A 635 -0.83 14.98 15.34
C ALA A 635 -1.83 15.42 14.24
N ALA A 636 -1.64 16.57 13.61
CA ALA A 636 -2.51 17.10 12.56
C ALA A 636 -2.12 16.57 11.17
N GLY A 637 -0.83 16.47 10.90
CA GLY A 637 -0.27 15.95 9.65
C GLY A 637 -0.14 14.42 9.60
N GLY A 638 -0.03 13.76 10.77
CA GLY A 638 0.09 12.31 10.88
C GLY A 638 -1.21 11.54 10.59
N VAL A 639 -2.37 12.20 10.46
CA VAL A 639 -3.66 11.53 10.24
C VAL A 639 -4.26 11.91 8.89
N GLY A 640 -4.30 10.96 7.95
CA GLY A 640 -5.07 11.06 6.71
C GLY A 640 -4.46 11.86 5.56
N LEU A 641 -3.32 12.53 5.72
CA LEU A 641 -2.65 13.25 4.65
C LEU A 641 -1.70 12.33 3.86
N ASN A 642 -1.60 12.54 2.55
CA ASN A 642 -0.63 11.84 1.69
C ASN A 642 0.49 12.82 1.30
N VAL A 643 1.67 12.65 1.90
CA VAL A 643 2.85 13.53 1.72
C VAL A 643 3.97 12.81 0.96
N GLN A 644 3.61 11.93 0.06
CA GLN A 644 4.52 11.06 -0.70
C GLN A 644 5.49 11.84 -1.61
N ALA A 645 5.19 13.10 -1.91
CA ALA A 645 6.08 13.97 -2.70
C ALA A 645 7.40 14.32 -1.96
N ALA A 646 7.43 14.21 -0.62
CA ALA A 646 8.64 14.39 0.16
C ALA A 646 9.52 13.13 0.13
N SER A 647 10.84 13.34 0.24
CA SER A 647 11.83 12.27 0.45
C SER A 647 12.72 12.52 1.67
N VAL A 648 12.58 13.68 2.29
CA VAL A 648 13.26 14.04 3.54
C VAL A 648 12.21 14.37 4.60
N VAL A 649 12.32 13.73 5.74
CA VAL A 649 11.46 13.93 6.92
C VAL A 649 12.32 14.45 8.06
N VAL A 650 11.92 15.55 8.68
CA VAL A 650 12.58 16.07 9.89
C VAL A 650 11.60 15.99 11.05
N ILE A 651 11.99 15.33 12.14
CA ILE A 651 11.23 15.24 13.40
C ILE A 651 11.97 16.08 14.42
N THR A 652 11.37 17.16 14.87
CA THR A 652 12.06 18.19 15.68
C THR A 652 12.29 17.79 17.14
N GLU A 653 11.58 16.78 17.64
CA GLU A 653 11.74 16.23 18.98
C GLU A 653 11.22 14.78 19.05
N PRO A 654 11.79 13.90 19.91
CA PRO A 654 11.36 12.52 20.04
C PRO A 654 9.93 12.42 20.58
N GLN A 655 9.12 11.49 20.06
CA GLN A 655 7.74 11.32 20.51
C GLN A 655 7.68 10.26 21.63
N LEU A 656 6.89 10.53 22.67
CA LEU A 656 6.68 9.60 23.79
C LEU A 656 6.03 8.27 23.38
N VAL A 657 5.36 8.27 22.22
CA VAL A 657 4.75 7.09 21.60
C VAL A 657 5.38 6.86 20.24
N PRO A 658 6.23 5.83 20.06
CA PRO A 658 6.92 5.56 18.79
C PRO A 658 5.98 5.44 17.59
N ALA A 659 4.79 4.88 17.80
CA ALA A 659 3.79 4.73 16.73
C ALA A 659 3.36 6.08 16.10
N VAL A 660 3.53 7.21 16.80
CA VAL A 660 3.23 8.55 16.25
C VAL A 660 4.29 8.95 15.23
N GLU A 661 5.56 8.67 15.49
CA GLU A 661 6.65 8.88 14.54
C GLU A 661 6.50 7.96 13.32
N ASP A 662 6.27 6.65 13.56
CA ASP A 662 6.07 5.69 12.49
C ASP A 662 4.86 6.06 11.61
N GLN A 663 3.80 6.61 12.22
CA GLN A 663 2.64 7.09 11.50
C GLN A 663 2.97 8.30 10.61
N ALA A 664 3.75 9.24 11.12
CA ALA A 664 4.17 10.42 10.36
C ALA A 664 5.10 10.04 9.21
N VAL A 665 6.11 9.19 9.47
CA VAL A 665 7.03 8.67 8.43
C VAL A 665 6.28 7.83 7.39
N GLY A 666 5.31 7.01 7.80
CA GLY A 666 4.47 6.20 6.92
C GLY A 666 3.56 7.02 5.98
N ARG A 667 3.48 8.35 6.13
CA ARG A 667 2.84 9.25 5.15
C ARG A 667 3.74 9.60 3.98
N VAL A 668 5.04 9.46 4.17
CA VAL A 668 6.08 9.70 3.17
C VAL A 668 6.60 8.38 2.60
N HIS A 669 6.98 7.44 3.48
CA HIS A 669 7.49 6.13 3.11
C HIS A 669 6.32 5.14 2.96
N ARG A 670 5.75 5.10 1.78
CA ARG A 670 4.58 4.27 1.47
C ARG A 670 4.58 3.83 0.02
N MET A 671 3.64 2.96 -0.33
CA MET A 671 3.43 2.49 -1.70
C MET A 671 3.45 3.64 -2.71
N GLY A 672 4.29 3.52 -3.74
CA GLY A 672 4.49 4.53 -4.77
C GLY A 672 5.64 5.50 -4.49
N GLN A 673 6.30 5.44 -3.33
CA GLN A 673 7.56 6.17 -3.10
C GLN A 673 8.67 5.54 -3.95
N VAL A 674 9.34 6.36 -4.74
CA VAL A 674 10.41 5.92 -5.67
C VAL A 674 11.79 6.39 -5.25
N ARG A 675 11.87 7.31 -4.28
CA ARG A 675 13.14 7.83 -3.74
C ARG A 675 13.40 7.27 -2.35
N PRO A 676 14.66 6.99 -1.98
CA PRO A 676 15.01 6.71 -0.60
C PRO A 676 14.49 7.80 0.34
N VAL A 677 13.89 7.39 1.45
CA VAL A 677 13.36 8.33 2.45
C VAL A 677 14.40 8.49 3.56
N GLN A 678 14.86 9.72 3.76
CA GLN A 678 15.74 10.11 4.87
C GLN A 678 14.88 10.67 5.99
N VAL A 679 15.06 10.16 7.20
CA VAL A 679 14.36 10.62 8.40
C VAL A 679 15.39 11.14 9.38
N HIS A 680 15.45 12.46 9.56
CA HIS A 680 16.31 13.12 10.51
C HIS A 680 15.54 13.39 11.80
N ARG A 681 16.02 12.83 12.91
CA ARG A 681 15.46 13.05 14.25
C ARG A 681 16.37 13.97 15.02
N LEU A 682 15.91 15.18 15.29
CA LEU A 682 16.69 16.19 16.02
C LEU A 682 16.61 15.93 17.52
N LEU A 683 17.72 15.58 18.11
CA LEU A 683 17.86 15.20 19.51
C LEU A 683 18.84 16.14 20.21
N THR A 684 18.67 16.30 21.51
CA THR A 684 19.56 17.14 22.32
C THR A 684 20.34 16.30 23.30
N GLU A 685 21.66 16.42 23.30
CA GLU A 685 22.54 15.78 24.26
C GLU A 685 22.30 16.32 25.69
N ASP A 686 22.60 15.51 26.69
CA ASP A 686 22.44 15.84 28.12
C ASP A 686 21.05 16.41 28.47
N SER A 687 20.00 15.85 27.87
CA SER A 687 18.64 16.37 28.01
C SER A 687 17.57 15.29 28.18
N VAL A 688 16.35 15.76 28.30
CA VAL A 688 15.14 14.92 28.34
C VAL A 688 15.02 13.98 27.11
N ASP A 689 15.61 14.34 25.96
CA ASP A 689 15.57 13.54 24.74
C ASP A 689 16.31 12.22 24.92
N GLU A 690 17.50 12.22 25.56
CA GLU A 690 18.23 11.00 25.92
C GLU A 690 17.38 10.09 26.81
N ARG A 691 16.73 10.66 27.84
CA ARG A 691 15.92 9.86 28.77
C ARG A 691 14.70 9.24 28.08
N ILE A 692 14.10 9.96 27.15
CA ILE A 692 13.01 9.43 26.35
C ILE A 692 13.53 8.29 25.48
N GLU A 693 14.66 8.45 24.77
CA GLU A 693 15.23 7.41 23.91
C GLU A 693 15.67 6.16 24.70
N GLU A 694 16.32 6.30 25.86
CA GLU A 694 16.67 5.20 26.75
C GLU A 694 15.44 4.36 27.15
N LEU A 695 14.37 5.02 27.54
CA LEU A 695 13.11 4.37 27.93
C LEU A 695 12.39 3.72 26.74
N LEU A 696 12.46 4.34 25.56
CA LEU A 696 11.89 3.80 24.34
C LEU A 696 12.71 2.64 23.76
N ALA A 697 14.02 2.66 23.88
CA ALA A 697 14.89 1.57 23.45
C ALA A 697 14.55 0.26 24.16
N GLY A 698 14.33 0.32 25.47
CA GLY A 698 13.86 -0.84 26.25
C GLY A 698 12.50 -1.36 25.75
N LYS A 699 11.55 -0.48 25.38
CA LYS A 699 10.26 -0.87 24.83
C LYS A 699 10.37 -1.45 23.40
N ARG A 700 11.19 -0.85 22.53
CA ARG A 700 11.43 -1.35 21.17
C ARG A 700 12.08 -2.73 21.19
N GLN A 701 13.05 -2.99 22.05
CA GLN A 701 13.70 -4.28 22.17
C GLN A 701 12.71 -5.38 22.59
N VAL A 702 11.84 -5.10 23.55
CA VAL A 702 10.75 -5.99 23.95
C VAL A 702 9.81 -6.23 22.75
N PHE A 703 9.43 -5.18 22.03
CA PHE A 703 8.54 -5.25 20.87
C PHE A 703 9.14 -6.06 19.72
N ASP A 704 10.39 -5.82 19.34
CA ASP A 704 11.08 -6.53 18.25
C ASP A 704 11.25 -8.02 18.58
N THR A 705 11.56 -8.34 19.82
CA THR A 705 11.64 -9.72 20.30
C THR A 705 10.26 -10.42 20.20
N TYR A 706 9.17 -9.72 20.57
CA TYR A 706 7.81 -10.26 20.46
C TYR A 706 7.29 -10.36 19.02
N ALA A 707 7.68 -9.42 18.16
CA ALA A 707 7.21 -9.39 16.77
C ALA A 707 8.00 -10.34 15.85
N ARG A 708 9.30 -10.55 16.11
CA ARG A 708 10.20 -11.35 15.25
C ARG A 708 10.47 -12.76 15.76
N GLU A 709 10.55 -12.98 17.08
CA GLU A 709 10.92 -14.27 17.68
C GLU A 709 9.92 -14.71 18.74
N SER A 710 8.96 -15.52 18.33
CA SER A 710 7.84 -15.96 19.17
C SER A 710 8.17 -17.09 20.16
N SER A 711 9.41 -17.59 20.24
CA SER A 711 9.78 -18.74 21.08
C SER A 711 10.30 -18.39 22.49
N LEU A 712 10.65 -17.14 22.77
CA LEU A 712 11.23 -16.70 24.05
C LEU A 712 10.33 -15.80 24.89
N ALA A 713 9.09 -15.54 24.44
CA ALA A 713 8.15 -14.62 25.08
C ALA A 713 7.56 -15.10 26.42
N GLN A 714 7.88 -16.29 26.88
CA GLN A 714 7.31 -16.86 28.11
C GLN A 714 7.84 -16.21 29.41
N GLY A 715 8.90 -15.41 29.35
CA GLY A 715 9.53 -14.82 30.53
C GLY A 715 9.19 -13.35 30.83
N ALA A 716 8.60 -12.61 29.88
CA ALA A 716 8.49 -11.15 29.98
C ALA A 716 7.05 -10.60 30.17
N LEU A 717 6.10 -11.43 30.60
CA LEU A 717 4.74 -11.03 30.95
C LEU A 717 4.64 -10.04 32.14
N GLY A 718 5.76 -9.68 32.74
CA GLY A 718 5.88 -8.65 33.76
C GLY A 718 6.39 -7.29 33.28
N ALA A 719 6.58 -7.07 31.97
CA ALA A 719 7.00 -5.76 31.44
C ALA A 719 5.88 -4.74 31.65
N VAL A 720 6.11 -3.90 32.62
CA VAL A 720 5.25 -2.88 33.22
C VAL A 720 4.54 -2.04 32.15
N ASP A 721 3.22 -2.05 32.23
CA ASP A 721 2.31 -1.19 31.48
C ASP A 721 2.42 0.27 31.96
N VAL A 722 3.48 0.95 31.57
CA VAL A 722 3.70 2.36 31.94
C VAL A 722 2.85 3.23 31.03
N THR A 723 1.84 3.90 31.60
CA THR A 723 1.05 4.90 30.87
C THR A 723 1.92 6.08 30.45
N GLU A 724 1.52 6.84 29.39
CA GLU A 724 2.22 8.07 28.98
C GLU A 724 2.47 9.03 30.16
N GLY A 725 1.49 9.18 31.03
CA GLY A 725 1.59 10.04 32.21
C GLY A 725 2.58 9.53 33.27
N GLU A 726 2.77 8.22 33.37
CA GLU A 726 3.77 7.63 34.26
C GLU A 726 5.17 7.71 33.65
N LEU A 727 5.31 7.48 32.35
CA LEU A 727 6.54 7.71 31.60
C LEU A 727 6.99 9.15 31.77
N ALA A 728 6.10 10.11 31.54
CA ALA A 728 6.36 11.53 31.70
C ALA A 728 6.86 11.87 33.11
N ARG A 729 6.24 11.31 34.16
CA ARG A 729 6.67 11.52 35.56
C ARG A 729 8.06 10.95 35.85
N ARG A 730 8.38 9.75 35.33
CA ARG A 730 9.69 9.13 35.50
C ARG A 730 10.80 9.96 34.81
N VAL A 731 10.54 10.41 33.59
CA VAL A 731 11.47 11.26 32.84
C VAL A 731 11.74 12.56 33.58
N VAL A 732 10.69 13.25 34.04
CA VAL A 732 10.82 14.51 34.81
C VAL A 732 11.61 14.30 36.09
N ALA A 733 11.28 13.27 36.87
CA ALA A 733 11.98 12.96 38.11
C ALA A 733 13.46 12.65 37.89
N ALA A 734 13.79 11.90 36.84
CA ALA A 734 15.17 11.60 36.48
C ALA A 734 15.97 12.87 36.12
N GLU A 735 15.39 13.78 35.34
CA GLU A 735 16.05 15.03 34.98
C GLU A 735 16.18 16.01 36.15
N GLN A 736 15.17 16.08 37.02
CA GLN A 736 15.27 16.87 38.25
C GLN A 736 16.36 16.34 39.19
N ALA A 737 16.48 15.02 39.34
CA ALA A 737 17.55 14.40 40.12
C ALA A 737 18.93 14.69 39.51
N ARG A 738 19.08 14.55 38.18
CA ARG A 738 20.34 14.80 37.45
C ARG A 738 20.85 16.22 37.64
N LEU A 739 19.94 17.21 37.60
CA LEU A 739 20.28 18.62 37.73
C LEU A 739 20.18 19.16 39.17
N GLY A 740 19.91 18.32 40.16
CA GLY A 740 19.88 18.67 41.58
C GLY A 740 18.63 19.43 42.04
N TYR A 741 17.50 19.29 41.31
CA TYR A 741 16.23 19.97 41.63
C TYR A 741 15.20 19.07 42.35
N GLY A 742 15.47 17.79 42.54
CA GLY A 742 14.51 16.84 43.09
C GLY A 742 15.08 15.99 44.25
N PRO A 743 14.23 15.27 45.00
CA PRO A 743 14.69 14.30 46.00
C PRO A 743 15.48 13.17 45.33
N VAL A 744 16.51 12.71 46.03
CA VAL A 744 17.32 11.55 45.59
C VAL A 744 16.39 10.31 45.58
N TRP A 745 16.52 9.45 44.60
CA TRP A 745 15.65 8.28 44.35
C TRP A 745 15.48 7.31 45.54
N ASP A 746 16.37 7.32 46.52
CA ASP A 746 16.30 6.45 47.70
C ASP A 746 15.06 6.72 48.60
N ASP A 747 14.42 7.88 48.49
CA ASP A 747 13.26 8.24 49.32
C ASP A 747 11.90 7.87 48.68
N LEU A 748 11.89 7.36 47.44
CA LEU A 748 10.63 7.04 46.72
C LEU A 748 10.22 5.56 46.77
N GLU A 749 11.13 4.64 47.16
CA GLU A 749 10.77 3.23 47.37
C GLU A 749 9.97 3.04 48.68
N ASP A 750 10.18 3.89 49.70
CA ASP A 750 9.47 3.83 50.99
C ASP A 750 8.06 4.47 50.95
N ALA A 751 7.71 5.23 49.91
CA ALA A 751 6.39 5.86 49.78
C ALA A 751 5.33 4.95 49.13
N ALA A 752 5.70 3.78 48.59
CA ALA A 752 4.78 2.76 48.12
C ALA A 752 4.40 1.79 49.25
N GLY A 753 3.64 2.25 50.17
CA GLY A 753 3.00 1.41 51.20
C GLY A 753 2.13 0.32 50.54
N PRO A 754 1.96 -0.85 51.16
CA PRO A 754 1.30 -1.98 50.55
C PRO A 754 -0.15 -1.63 50.19
N ALA A 755 -0.48 -1.81 48.92
CA ALA A 755 -1.83 -1.70 48.42
C ALA A 755 -2.76 -2.65 49.16
N ARG A 756 -3.74 -2.10 49.88
CA ARG A 756 -4.91 -2.81 50.37
C ARG A 756 -6.01 -2.85 49.31
#